data_ed8f3557c3e058d9d067d0f9d97c90ba
#
_entry.id   ed8f3557c3e058d9d067d0f9d97c90ba
#
_cell.length_a   1.000
_cell.length_b   1.000
_cell.length_c   1.000
_cell.angle_alpha   90.00
_cell.angle_beta   90.00
_cell.angle_gamma   90.00
#
_symmetry.space_group_name_H-M   'P 1'
#
loop_
_entity.id
_entity.type
_entity.pdbx_description
1 polymer ?
#
loop_
_entity_poly.entity_id
_entity_poly.type
_entity_poly.pdbx_seq_one_letter_code
_entity_poly.pdbx_strand_id
1 'polypeptide(L)'
;MRKVLTATMAVAATAVGLFTATTTAATADQPSRPASDCQLANGISHVVQIQFDNVHLTRDNPNIPSDLEQMPNLLNFLKSNGVVMANTHDVLVHTATNFVSNQTGLYPDRTGITQSNSYSYYDPAGATHTGISFAYWTDPVYDPAGHSTDTRYNTEYVANRNDVPNAADVNTPAPWVPYTRAGCNVGEVGIGNTALENIDVDVPTVFGADSPQAAEAKADPAKATADVVGYAVHCAKGSATCANGQTDALPDEPGGYAGYKALFGNAEIQPAVHPSGPITTLSGIPVADPKGNLGFPGFDAQTPDVSLGYAATMLEHNVPITNIYISDVHTDHTAAHTGDLGPGEQTYEQQLHDYDQAFGKFFARLAADGITPANTLFSVTTDEGDHFSGSQPTPANCTGAPGNYCSYAIKSEVNVNLPGLLATQANNTTPFAIHSDPAPAIYVTGNPDRTSPTARQLGRDLAGLTFTNPLTGDTEKVAYRLADPVEEKILHFVSADAARTPTLTAFSGEDSYIGGGAANCTRACVYTSAGYAWNHGGFQPDMQTIFASYAGPGVTARGVDDSTWTDQVDNRPTLLALAGLRDDYATDGRVVTEILDPKALPATLSRNKELEPLGQLYKQLTAASGQFAADTLAISTKAVSSGSASDDSTYQQLEAALTALDNARDQLSAEISQALIGAGFEHRPVPHSTAVSLIERTQHLLANAHSLSQS
;
A
#
# COMPACT_ATOMS: atom_id res chain seq x y z
N MET A 1 -73.21 -32.12 -40.72
CA MET A 1 -72.22 -33.16 -40.97
C MET A 1 -70.90 -32.54 -41.33
N ARG A 2 -69.99 -32.62 -40.51
CA ARG A 2 -68.49 -32.60 -40.56
C ARG A 2 -67.97 -32.20 -39.20
N LYS A 3 -67.42 -33.19 -38.57
CA LYS A 3 -66.69 -33.01 -37.26
C LYS A 3 -65.37 -32.27 -37.51
N VAL A 4 -65.12 -31.24 -36.78
CA VAL A 4 -63.78 -30.59 -36.68
C VAL A 4 -63.17 -31.12 -35.43
N LEU A 5 -62.01 -31.79 -35.56
CA LEU A 5 -61.12 -32.17 -34.47
C LEU A 5 -60.33 -30.94 -34.06
N THR A 6 -60.40 -30.55 -32.79
CA THR A 6 -59.54 -29.61 -32.17
C THR A 6 -58.33 -30.35 -31.51
N ALA A 7 -57.16 -30.12 -32.07
CA ALA A 7 -55.90 -30.61 -31.47
C ALA A 7 -55.45 -29.62 -30.37
N THR A 8 -55.35 -30.10 -29.14
CA THR A 8 -54.84 -29.41 -28.03
C THR A 8 -53.32 -29.58 -28.02
N MET A 9 -52.57 -28.46 -28.25
CA MET A 9 -51.14 -28.44 -28.00
C MET A 9 -50.92 -28.23 -26.52
N ALA A 10 -50.28 -29.18 -25.84
CA ALA A 10 -49.73 -29.03 -24.51
C ALA A 10 -48.40 -28.23 -24.58
N VAL A 11 -48.40 -27.03 -24.05
CA VAL A 11 -47.18 -26.25 -23.82
C VAL A 11 -46.55 -26.77 -22.54
N ALA A 12 -45.39 -27.43 -22.65
CA ALA A 12 -44.55 -27.76 -21.50
C ALA A 12 -43.88 -26.49 -21.04
N ALA A 13 -44.29 -25.93 -19.92
CA ALA A 13 -43.58 -24.86 -19.21
C ALA A 13 -42.38 -25.48 -18.50
N THR A 14 -41.17 -25.28 -19.02
CA THR A 14 -39.93 -25.50 -18.30
C THR A 14 -39.81 -24.40 -17.24
N ALA A 15 -40.05 -24.76 -15.98
CA ALA A 15 -39.74 -23.90 -14.85
C ALA A 15 -38.21 -23.80 -14.71
N VAL A 16 -37.65 -22.66 -15.10
CA VAL A 16 -36.29 -22.25 -14.70
C VAL A 16 -36.39 -21.85 -13.23
N GLY A 17 -35.96 -22.76 -12.37
CA GLY A 17 -35.78 -22.43 -10.95
C GLY A 17 -34.64 -21.40 -10.79
N LEU A 18 -34.98 -20.14 -10.56
CA LEU A 18 -34.06 -19.21 -9.93
C LEU A 18 -33.76 -19.74 -8.52
N PHE A 19 -32.59 -20.33 -8.36
CA PHE A 19 -32.00 -20.44 -7.03
C PHE A 19 -31.51 -19.05 -6.65
N THR A 20 -32.35 -18.30 -5.97
CA THR A 20 -31.89 -17.22 -5.10
C THR A 20 -31.11 -17.87 -3.97
N ALA A 21 -29.79 -17.90 -4.09
CA ALA A 21 -28.93 -18.12 -2.95
C ALA A 21 -29.11 -16.93 -2.00
N THR A 22 -30.04 -17.06 -1.04
CA THR A 22 -30.00 -16.24 0.15
C THR A 22 -28.75 -16.66 0.91
N THR A 23 -27.66 -15.93 0.72
CA THR A 23 -26.56 -15.94 1.67
C THR A 23 -27.12 -15.32 2.96
N THR A 24 -27.65 -16.16 3.83
CA THR A 24 -27.74 -15.81 5.24
C THR A 24 -26.29 -15.68 5.69
N ALA A 25 -25.80 -14.42 5.82
CA ALA A 25 -24.64 -14.14 6.64
C ALA A 25 -24.91 -14.79 8.00
N ALA A 26 -24.19 -15.87 8.28
CA ALA A 26 -24.19 -16.44 9.61
C ALA A 26 -23.50 -15.39 10.47
N THR A 27 -24.29 -14.53 11.12
CA THR A 27 -23.85 -13.78 12.29
C THR A 27 -23.51 -14.83 13.33
N ALA A 28 -22.25 -15.25 13.35
CA ALA A 28 -21.70 -15.94 14.50
C ALA A 28 -21.70 -14.90 15.62
N ASP A 29 -22.75 -14.93 16.42
CA ASP A 29 -22.81 -14.23 17.71
C ASP A 29 -21.64 -14.78 18.54
N GLN A 30 -20.46 -14.15 18.40
CA GLN A 30 -19.35 -14.37 19.31
C GLN A 30 -19.85 -13.79 20.65
N PRO A 31 -19.90 -14.60 21.70
CA PRO A 31 -20.33 -14.11 23.00
C PRO A 31 -19.50 -12.88 23.36
N SER A 32 -20.14 -11.77 23.68
CA SER A 32 -19.50 -10.53 24.12
C SER A 32 -18.62 -10.85 25.33
N ARG A 33 -17.32 -10.99 25.13
CA ARG A 33 -16.33 -11.14 26.19
C ARG A 33 -16.17 -9.82 26.93
N PRO A 34 -15.90 -9.84 28.24
CA PRO A 34 -15.53 -8.62 28.97
C PRO A 34 -14.29 -8.00 28.35
N ALA A 35 -14.28 -6.69 28.22
CA ALA A 35 -13.31 -5.87 27.51
C ALA A 35 -11.87 -5.86 28.12
N SER A 36 -11.52 -6.79 28.99
CA SER A 36 -10.20 -6.86 29.64
C SER A 36 -9.31 -8.04 29.19
N ASP A 37 -9.80 -8.89 28.29
CA ASP A 37 -9.07 -10.11 27.94
C ASP A 37 -8.78 -10.16 26.42
N CYS A 38 -7.78 -9.42 25.97
CA CYS A 38 -7.17 -9.63 24.64
C CYS A 38 -6.69 -11.08 24.53
N GLN A 39 -7.29 -11.88 23.67
CA GLN A 39 -6.94 -13.29 23.50
C GLN A 39 -6.66 -13.58 22.04
N LEU A 40 -5.40 -13.81 21.76
CA LEU A 40 -4.90 -14.21 20.46
C LEU A 40 -4.46 -15.68 20.51
N ALA A 41 -4.39 -16.33 19.36
CA ALA A 41 -3.91 -17.71 19.26
C ALA A 41 -2.39 -17.82 19.46
N ASN A 42 -1.89 -19.04 19.47
CA ASN A 42 -0.46 -19.38 19.51
C ASN A 42 0.34 -18.78 20.67
N GLY A 43 -0.32 -18.34 21.76
CA GLY A 43 0.35 -17.70 22.90
C GLY A 43 0.78 -16.27 22.63
N ILE A 44 0.28 -15.66 21.57
CA ILE A 44 0.51 -14.25 21.25
C ILE A 44 -0.23 -13.39 22.27
N SER A 45 0.49 -12.47 22.91
CA SER A 45 -0.07 -11.46 23.81
C SER A 45 0.04 -10.05 23.22
N HIS A 46 0.98 -9.83 22.32
CA HIS A 46 1.23 -8.56 21.66
C HIS A 46 1.46 -8.76 20.16
N VAL A 47 1.07 -7.75 19.36
CA VAL A 47 1.45 -7.65 17.95
C VAL A 47 2.08 -6.28 17.72
N VAL A 48 3.26 -6.26 17.14
CA VAL A 48 4.02 -5.04 16.84
C VAL A 48 4.31 -5.04 15.35
N GLN A 49 3.65 -4.14 14.63
CA GLN A 49 3.89 -3.93 13.20
C GLN A 49 4.69 -2.64 13.04
N ILE A 50 5.83 -2.72 12.38
CA ILE A 50 6.71 -1.59 12.10
C ILE A 50 6.83 -1.47 10.59
N GLN A 51 6.52 -0.31 10.07
CA GLN A 51 6.69 0.02 8.67
C GLN A 51 7.60 1.25 8.57
N PHE A 52 8.74 1.05 7.94
CA PHE A 52 9.63 2.13 7.59
C PHE A 52 9.14 2.85 6.34
N ASP A 53 9.55 4.08 6.21
CA ASP A 53 9.63 4.80 4.97
C ASP A 53 11.01 4.51 4.35
N ASN A 54 11.02 3.78 3.23
CA ASN A 54 12.15 3.55 2.30
C ASN A 54 13.45 2.94 2.87
N VAL A 55 13.40 2.06 3.87
CA VAL A 55 14.60 1.34 4.34
C VAL A 55 14.90 0.14 3.45
N HIS A 56 16.14 0.00 2.99
CA HIS A 56 16.56 -1.05 2.05
C HIS A 56 17.26 -2.25 2.71
N LEU A 57 16.96 -3.44 2.19
CA LEU A 57 17.79 -4.64 2.37
C LEU A 57 18.82 -4.79 1.23
N THR A 58 18.52 -4.28 0.03
CA THR A 58 19.42 -4.24 -1.11
C THR A 58 20.41 -3.09 -0.98
N ARG A 59 21.53 -3.17 -1.69
CA ARG A 59 22.58 -2.13 -1.64
C ARG A 59 22.46 -1.22 -2.84
N ASP A 60 22.26 0.07 -2.62
CA ASP A 60 22.25 1.12 -3.67
C ASP A 60 23.61 1.30 -4.30
N ASN A 61 24.66 1.09 -3.53
CA ASN A 61 26.04 1.07 -4.02
C ASN A 61 26.72 -0.24 -3.55
N PRO A 62 27.32 -1.02 -4.48
CA PRO A 62 27.94 -2.29 -4.13
C PRO A 62 29.04 -2.21 -3.06
N ASN A 63 29.66 -1.03 -2.89
CA ASN A 63 30.74 -0.83 -1.92
C ASN A 63 30.23 -0.40 -0.53
N ILE A 64 28.92 -0.11 -0.39
CA ILE A 64 28.30 0.38 0.83
C ILE A 64 27.32 -0.69 1.32
N PRO A 65 27.32 -1.06 2.59
CA PRO A 65 26.28 -1.95 3.13
C PRO A 65 24.91 -1.32 2.98
N SER A 66 23.85 -2.15 2.83
CA SER A 66 22.48 -1.64 2.80
C SER A 66 22.08 -1.07 4.17
N ASP A 67 20.96 -0.34 4.19
CA ASP A 67 20.47 0.27 5.43
C ASP A 67 20.25 -0.77 6.52
N LEU A 68 19.59 -1.86 6.17
CA LEU A 68 19.32 -2.93 7.14
C LEU A 68 20.61 -3.65 7.57
N GLU A 69 21.62 -3.79 6.71
CA GLU A 69 22.95 -4.30 7.08
C GLU A 69 23.64 -3.35 8.08
N GLN A 70 23.36 -2.06 8.03
CA GLN A 70 23.89 -1.04 8.93
C GLN A 70 23.09 -0.90 10.24
N MET A 71 21.98 -1.62 10.36
CA MET A 71 21.16 -1.71 11.58
C MET A 71 21.28 -3.10 12.26
N PRO A 72 22.45 -3.47 12.80
CA PRO A 72 22.69 -4.81 13.35
C PRO A 72 21.84 -5.18 14.57
N ASN A 73 21.40 -4.23 15.39
CA ASN A 73 20.48 -4.51 16.50
C ASN A 73 19.13 -4.97 15.96
N LEU A 74 18.61 -4.31 14.94
CA LEU A 74 17.37 -4.69 14.28
C LEU A 74 17.55 -5.99 13.48
N LEU A 75 18.51 -6.04 12.55
CA LEU A 75 18.69 -7.17 11.65
C LEU A 75 18.97 -8.47 12.40
N ASN A 76 19.83 -8.43 13.42
CA ASN A 76 20.12 -9.63 14.21
C ASN A 76 18.92 -10.06 15.06
N PHE A 77 18.12 -9.12 15.58
CA PHE A 77 16.89 -9.45 16.29
C PHE A 77 15.93 -10.23 15.38
N LEU A 78 15.69 -9.72 14.17
CA LEU A 78 14.80 -10.33 13.19
C LEU A 78 15.28 -11.72 12.76
N LYS A 79 16.55 -11.84 12.39
CA LYS A 79 17.16 -13.13 11.94
C LYS A 79 17.22 -14.18 13.04
N SER A 80 17.42 -13.77 14.29
CA SER A 80 17.56 -14.71 15.40
C SER A 80 16.23 -15.21 15.94
N ASN A 81 15.16 -14.41 15.83
CA ASN A 81 13.84 -14.72 16.37
C ASN A 81 12.80 -15.04 15.29
N GLY A 82 13.18 -14.97 14.00
CA GLY A 82 12.25 -15.15 12.91
C GLY A 82 12.92 -15.28 11.55
N VAL A 83 12.37 -14.62 10.56
CA VAL A 83 12.83 -14.65 9.17
C VAL A 83 12.78 -13.25 8.56
N VAL A 84 13.79 -12.92 7.76
CA VAL A 84 13.81 -11.76 6.86
C VAL A 84 13.60 -12.28 5.44
N MET A 85 12.51 -11.88 4.82
CA MET A 85 12.14 -12.26 3.46
C MET A 85 12.69 -11.20 2.50
N ALA A 86 13.67 -11.57 1.70
CA ALA A 86 14.39 -10.68 0.79
C ALA A 86 13.78 -10.63 -0.62
N ASN A 87 12.73 -11.41 -0.88
CA ASN A 87 12.00 -11.45 -2.15
C ASN A 87 10.54 -11.04 -1.94
N THR A 88 10.38 -9.93 -1.22
CA THR A 88 9.09 -9.28 -1.00
C THR A 88 8.97 -8.08 -1.92
N HIS A 89 7.76 -7.80 -2.39
CA HIS A 89 7.50 -6.74 -3.34
C HIS A 89 6.43 -5.79 -2.79
N ASP A 90 6.54 -4.53 -3.13
CA ASP A 90 5.46 -3.58 -2.92
C ASP A 90 4.32 -3.80 -3.93
N VAL A 91 3.21 -3.10 -3.74
CA VAL A 91 2.03 -3.23 -4.60
C VAL A 91 1.91 -2.08 -5.60
N LEU A 92 2.30 -0.90 -5.19
CA LEU A 92 2.45 0.31 -5.97
C LEU A 92 3.43 1.20 -5.22
N VAL A 93 4.53 1.55 -5.81
CA VAL A 93 5.69 2.15 -5.14
C VAL A 93 5.39 3.55 -4.58
N HIS A 94 4.45 3.64 -3.59
CA HIS A 94 4.00 4.87 -2.92
C HIS A 94 3.48 4.61 -1.51
N THR A 95 3.92 5.44 -0.57
CA THR A 95 3.67 5.38 0.87
C THR A 95 2.21 5.12 1.23
N ALA A 96 1.28 6.00 0.82
CA ALA A 96 -0.13 5.88 1.21
C ALA A 96 -0.78 4.59 0.72
N THR A 97 -0.51 4.22 -0.53
CA THR A 97 -1.04 2.99 -1.14
C THR A 97 -0.53 1.76 -0.40
N ASN A 98 0.77 1.73 -0.14
CA ASN A 98 1.42 0.57 0.46
C ASN A 98 1.10 0.41 1.95
N PHE A 99 0.95 1.50 2.70
CA PHE A 99 0.45 1.43 4.07
C PHE A 99 -0.94 0.81 4.14
N VAL A 100 -1.86 1.29 3.30
CA VAL A 100 -3.23 0.76 3.27
C VAL A 100 -3.23 -0.70 2.84
N SER A 101 -2.47 -1.06 1.80
CA SER A 101 -2.38 -2.43 1.29
C SER A 101 -1.77 -3.39 2.31
N ASN A 102 -0.69 -2.99 2.99
CA ASN A 102 -0.05 -3.79 4.04
C ASN A 102 -0.98 -4.07 5.23
N GLN A 103 -1.77 -3.07 5.64
CA GLN A 103 -2.65 -3.19 6.79
C GLN A 103 -4.00 -3.83 6.49
N THR A 104 -4.49 -3.76 5.26
CA THR A 104 -5.80 -4.33 4.87
C THR A 104 -5.68 -5.64 4.10
N GLY A 105 -4.55 -5.93 3.49
CA GLY A 105 -4.38 -7.07 2.59
C GLY A 105 -5.11 -6.89 1.26
N LEU A 106 -5.38 -5.64 0.84
CA LEU A 106 -6.10 -5.30 -0.38
C LEU A 106 -5.22 -4.57 -1.38
N TYR A 107 -5.39 -4.89 -2.66
CA TYR A 107 -4.75 -4.14 -3.74
C TYR A 107 -5.38 -2.74 -3.95
N PRO A 108 -4.66 -1.82 -4.62
CA PRO A 108 -5.09 -0.43 -4.81
C PRO A 108 -6.44 -0.26 -5.50
N ASP A 109 -6.80 -1.13 -6.44
CA ASP A 109 -8.09 -1.13 -7.11
C ASP A 109 -9.28 -1.34 -6.16
N ARG A 110 -9.04 -1.93 -4.99
CA ARG A 110 -10.01 -2.17 -3.93
C ARG A 110 -9.97 -1.12 -2.82
N THR A 111 -8.85 -0.46 -2.60
CA THR A 111 -8.74 0.64 -1.63
C THR A 111 -9.08 1.99 -2.23
N GLY A 112 -9.02 2.11 -3.57
CA GLY A 112 -9.29 3.34 -4.30
C GLY A 112 -8.11 4.31 -4.39
N ILE A 113 -6.96 3.99 -3.78
CA ILE A 113 -5.73 4.77 -3.86
C ILE A 113 -4.84 4.11 -4.92
N THR A 114 -5.02 4.50 -6.18
CA THR A 114 -4.54 3.74 -7.34
C THR A 114 -3.37 4.36 -8.09
N GLN A 115 -2.82 5.48 -7.65
CA GLN A 115 -1.81 6.20 -8.43
C GLN A 115 -0.56 6.58 -7.63
N SER A 116 -0.75 7.14 -6.46
CA SER A 116 0.31 7.69 -5.62
C SER A 116 -0.24 7.88 -4.21
N ASN A 117 0.30 8.81 -3.45
CA ASN A 117 -0.26 9.24 -2.16
C ASN A 117 -1.62 9.95 -2.28
N SER A 118 -2.03 10.27 -3.51
CA SER A 118 -3.35 10.81 -3.85
C SER A 118 -3.85 10.18 -5.16
N TYR A 119 -4.98 10.66 -5.66
CA TYR A 119 -5.54 10.23 -6.93
C TYR A 119 -6.04 11.44 -7.74
N SER A 120 -6.13 11.27 -9.06
CA SER A 120 -6.83 12.23 -9.93
C SER A 120 -8.09 11.61 -10.52
N TYR A 121 -9.05 12.43 -10.90
CA TYR A 121 -10.31 11.95 -11.46
C TYR A 121 -10.89 12.95 -12.46
N TYR A 122 -11.73 12.44 -13.37
CA TYR A 122 -12.50 13.27 -14.30
C TYR A 122 -13.84 13.67 -13.69
N ASP A 123 -14.23 14.92 -13.85
CA ASP A 123 -15.62 15.31 -13.64
C ASP A 123 -16.50 14.90 -14.84
N PRO A 124 -17.84 15.01 -14.75
CA PRO A 124 -18.73 14.68 -15.86
C PRO A 124 -18.55 15.52 -17.13
N ALA A 125 -17.85 16.66 -17.05
CA ALA A 125 -17.50 17.48 -18.19
C ALA A 125 -16.15 17.08 -18.83
N GLY A 126 -15.44 16.13 -18.21
CA GLY A 126 -14.12 15.66 -18.65
C GLY A 126 -12.98 16.56 -18.22
N ALA A 127 -13.18 17.45 -17.26
CA ALA A 127 -12.10 18.17 -16.60
C ALA A 127 -11.49 17.30 -15.49
N THR A 128 -10.19 17.49 -15.21
CA THR A 128 -9.46 16.70 -14.22
C THR A 128 -9.33 17.45 -12.92
N HIS A 129 -9.50 16.74 -11.81
CA HIS A 129 -9.32 17.19 -10.44
C HIS A 129 -8.38 16.25 -9.69
N THR A 130 -7.81 16.74 -8.59
CA THR A 130 -6.96 15.94 -7.69
C THR A 130 -7.72 15.68 -6.40
N GLY A 131 -7.68 14.45 -5.91
CA GLY A 131 -8.21 14.04 -4.63
C GLY A 131 -7.32 14.45 -3.45
N ILE A 132 -7.72 14.10 -2.26
CA ILE A 132 -6.98 14.36 -1.02
C ILE A 132 -5.80 13.36 -0.94
N SER A 133 -4.62 13.84 -0.53
CA SER A 133 -3.48 12.98 -0.25
C SER A 133 -3.65 12.25 1.07
N PHE A 134 -3.12 11.03 1.15
CA PHE A 134 -3.15 10.18 2.34
C PHE A 134 -4.56 9.96 2.90
N ALA A 135 -5.59 10.05 2.03
CA ALA A 135 -6.96 9.74 2.41
C ALA A 135 -7.10 8.25 2.73
N TYR A 136 -7.74 7.94 3.85
CA TYR A 136 -8.06 6.57 4.21
C TYR A 136 -9.47 6.47 4.82
N TRP A 137 -9.65 6.72 6.10
CA TRP A 137 -10.90 6.44 6.79
C TRP A 137 -11.65 7.70 7.28
N THR A 138 -10.98 8.83 7.39
CA THR A 138 -11.59 10.11 7.79
C THR A 138 -11.87 11.03 6.62
N ASP A 139 -11.06 10.96 5.58
CA ASP A 139 -11.21 11.83 4.43
C ASP A 139 -12.31 11.32 3.48
N PRO A 140 -13.22 12.17 3.03
CA PRO A 140 -14.28 11.75 2.12
C PRO A 140 -13.68 11.37 0.76
N VAL A 141 -14.25 10.36 0.14
CA VAL A 141 -14.11 10.15 -1.30
C VAL A 141 -14.89 11.28 -1.98
N TYR A 142 -14.16 12.34 -2.31
CA TYR A 142 -14.78 13.59 -2.74
C TYR A 142 -14.89 13.66 -4.25
N ASP A 143 -16.11 13.81 -4.74
CA ASP A 143 -16.39 14.21 -6.10
C ASP A 143 -17.14 15.54 -6.09
N PRO A 144 -16.48 16.68 -6.44
CA PRO A 144 -17.14 17.99 -6.50
C PRO A 144 -18.22 18.06 -7.57
N ALA A 145 -18.25 17.11 -8.51
CA ALA A 145 -19.32 16.99 -9.51
C ALA A 145 -20.58 16.32 -8.96
N GLY A 146 -20.57 15.86 -7.70
CA GLY A 146 -21.74 15.35 -6.99
C GLY A 146 -22.02 13.86 -7.20
N HIS A 147 -21.03 13.07 -7.61
CA HIS A 147 -21.20 11.61 -7.75
C HIS A 147 -21.15 10.90 -6.41
N SER A 148 -20.29 11.33 -5.48
CA SER A 148 -20.31 10.89 -4.10
C SER A 148 -19.84 12.01 -3.21
N THR A 149 -20.72 12.50 -2.35
CA THR A 149 -20.39 13.36 -1.21
C THR A 149 -20.59 12.59 0.08
N ASP A 150 -20.62 11.27 0.00
CA ASP A 150 -20.86 10.41 1.15
C ASP A 150 -19.58 10.27 1.97
N THR A 151 -19.50 11.04 3.04
CA THR A 151 -18.37 11.04 3.98
C THR A 151 -18.22 9.76 4.78
N ARG A 152 -19.09 8.76 4.57
CA ARG A 152 -18.97 7.45 5.21
C ARG A 152 -17.85 6.60 4.60
N TYR A 153 -17.35 6.97 3.41
CA TYR A 153 -16.37 6.19 2.65
C TYR A 153 -15.16 7.04 2.33
N ASN A 154 -14.05 6.67 2.88
CA ASN A 154 -12.77 7.37 2.69
C ASN A 154 -11.94 6.73 1.62
N THR A 155 -11.92 5.40 1.57
CA THR A 155 -11.34 4.63 0.49
C THR A 155 -12.40 3.77 -0.15
N GLU A 156 -12.10 3.31 -1.34
CA GLU A 156 -12.98 2.43 -2.07
C GLU A 156 -12.81 1.00 -1.57
N TYR A 157 -13.89 0.38 -1.18
CA TYR A 157 -13.94 -1.05 -1.00
C TYR A 157 -14.83 -1.65 -2.09
N VAL A 158 -14.20 -2.13 -3.12
CA VAL A 158 -14.85 -2.52 -4.39
C VAL A 158 -15.96 -3.54 -4.23
N ALA A 159 -15.90 -4.42 -3.22
CA ALA A 159 -16.90 -5.46 -3.03
C ALA A 159 -18.29 -4.89 -2.72
N ASN A 160 -18.39 -3.66 -2.23
CA ASN A 160 -19.65 -3.13 -1.70
C ASN A 160 -19.74 -1.60 -1.75
N ARG A 161 -19.34 -1.01 -2.82
CA ARG A 161 -19.29 0.46 -2.94
C ARG A 161 -20.63 1.15 -3.00
N ASN A 162 -20.70 2.35 -2.41
CA ASN A 162 -21.86 3.21 -2.44
C ASN A 162 -21.85 4.29 -3.49
N ASP A 163 -20.72 4.78 -3.86
CA ASP A 163 -20.56 5.76 -4.93
C ASP A 163 -20.88 5.16 -6.31
N VAL A 164 -20.95 3.84 -6.39
CA VAL A 164 -21.59 3.17 -7.50
C VAL A 164 -23.09 3.14 -7.25
N PRO A 165 -23.93 3.75 -8.10
CA PRO A 165 -25.37 3.75 -7.91
C PRO A 165 -25.92 2.33 -7.70
N ASN A 166 -26.64 2.13 -6.61
CA ASN A 166 -27.23 0.86 -6.16
C ASN A 166 -26.23 -0.20 -5.63
N ALA A 167 -25.00 0.13 -5.36
CA ALA A 167 -24.15 -0.73 -4.54
C ALA A 167 -24.63 -0.75 -3.10
N ALA A 168 -24.46 -1.88 -2.40
CA ALA A 168 -24.73 -1.95 -0.98
C ALA A 168 -23.73 -1.09 -0.21
N ASP A 169 -24.21 -0.39 0.79
CA ASP A 169 -23.38 0.43 1.67
C ASP A 169 -22.31 -0.41 2.36
N VAL A 170 -21.05 -0.15 2.08
CA VAL A 170 -19.94 -0.79 2.76
C VAL A 170 -18.85 0.21 3.04
N ASN A 171 -18.31 0.05 4.21
CA ASN A 171 -17.26 0.90 4.72
C ASN A 171 -15.89 0.43 4.28
N THR A 172 -14.97 1.35 4.29
CA THR A 172 -13.56 1.06 4.23
C THR A 172 -13.16 0.07 5.32
N PRO A 173 -12.41 -1.00 5.01
CA PRO A 173 -11.91 -1.92 6.00
C PRO A 173 -10.97 -1.22 6.98
N ALA A 174 -11.27 -1.26 8.26
CA ALA A 174 -10.41 -0.71 9.30
C ALA A 174 -9.49 -1.81 9.87
N PRO A 175 -8.16 -1.62 9.87
CA PRO A 175 -7.21 -2.66 10.25
C PRO A 175 -7.32 -3.08 11.71
N TRP A 176 -7.85 -2.25 12.60
CA TRP A 176 -8.02 -2.56 14.01
C TRP A 176 -9.21 -3.48 14.33
N VAL A 177 -10.19 -3.63 13.44
CA VAL A 177 -11.47 -4.31 13.73
C VAL A 177 -11.32 -5.75 14.21
N PRO A 178 -10.57 -6.66 13.59
CA PRO A 178 -10.42 -8.03 14.10
C PRO A 178 -9.81 -8.09 15.50
N TYR A 179 -8.87 -7.21 15.80
CA TYR A 179 -8.22 -7.13 17.10
C TYR A 179 -9.15 -6.56 18.17
N THR A 180 -9.87 -5.47 17.88
CA THR A 180 -10.82 -4.87 18.85
C THR A 180 -11.97 -5.79 19.16
N ARG A 181 -12.43 -6.59 18.19
CA ARG A 181 -13.40 -7.67 18.42
C ARG A 181 -12.86 -8.79 19.31
N ALA A 182 -11.56 -9.07 19.22
CA ALA A 182 -10.89 -10.04 20.09
C ALA A 182 -10.61 -9.52 21.51
N GLY A 183 -11.03 -8.29 21.82
CA GLY A 183 -10.85 -7.66 23.12
C GLY A 183 -9.53 -6.89 23.26
N CYS A 184 -8.79 -6.66 22.17
CA CYS A 184 -7.50 -5.97 22.16
C CYS A 184 -7.68 -4.50 21.81
N ASN A 185 -7.01 -3.60 22.51
CA ASN A 185 -6.85 -2.22 22.06
C ASN A 185 -5.72 -2.15 21.00
N VAL A 186 -5.87 -1.29 20.01
CA VAL A 186 -4.91 -1.12 18.90
C VAL A 186 -4.41 0.31 18.90
N GLY A 187 -3.11 0.50 18.97
CA GLY A 187 -2.43 1.80 18.86
C GLY A 187 -1.89 2.01 17.45
N GLU A 188 -2.08 3.22 16.97
CA GLU A 188 -1.50 3.71 15.72
C GLU A 188 -0.51 4.82 16.05
N VAL A 189 0.71 4.72 15.52
CA VAL A 189 1.81 5.65 15.81
C VAL A 189 2.41 6.17 14.52
N GLY A 190 2.10 7.40 14.16
CA GLY A 190 2.64 8.08 12.99
C GLY A 190 2.12 7.60 11.64
N ILE A 191 1.15 6.69 11.60
CA ILE A 191 0.58 6.17 10.34
C ILE A 191 -0.57 7.05 9.90
N GLY A 192 -0.32 7.88 8.88
CA GLY A 192 -1.28 8.87 8.39
C GLY A 192 -2.61 8.30 7.92
N ASN A 193 -2.62 7.13 7.30
CA ASN A 193 -3.86 6.54 6.79
C ASN A 193 -4.74 5.90 7.87
N THR A 194 -4.27 5.75 9.10
CA THR A 194 -5.00 5.08 10.20
C THR A 194 -5.13 5.94 11.44
N ALA A 195 -4.35 7.00 11.54
CA ALA A 195 -4.48 8.08 12.51
C ALA A 195 -4.94 9.36 11.81
N LEU A 196 -5.25 10.41 12.55
CA LEU A 196 -5.62 11.69 11.93
C LEU A 196 -4.41 12.30 11.22
N GLU A 197 -4.63 12.86 10.04
CA GLU A 197 -3.58 13.51 9.25
C GLU A 197 -4.00 14.86 8.71
N ASN A 198 -5.17 14.94 8.06
CA ASN A 198 -5.66 16.15 7.42
C ASN A 198 -6.47 17.00 8.40
N ILE A 199 -5.79 17.87 9.13
CA ILE A 199 -6.37 18.62 10.26
C ILE A 199 -7.67 19.38 9.93
N ASP A 200 -7.77 19.90 8.71
CA ASP A 200 -8.94 20.67 8.25
C ASP A 200 -10.16 19.77 7.97
N VAL A 201 -9.95 18.49 7.71
CA VAL A 201 -10.97 17.49 7.39
C VAL A 201 -11.21 16.57 8.58
N ASP A 202 -10.16 15.98 9.14
CA ASP A 202 -10.23 14.95 10.17
C ASP A 202 -10.75 15.50 11.50
N VAL A 203 -10.24 16.66 11.92
CA VAL A 203 -10.63 17.23 13.22
C VAL A 203 -12.12 17.54 13.28
N PRO A 204 -12.73 18.25 12.31
CA PRO A 204 -14.17 18.45 12.34
C PRO A 204 -14.98 17.16 12.12
N THR A 205 -14.43 16.15 11.44
CA THR A 205 -15.10 14.85 11.26
C THR A 205 -15.16 14.09 12.57
N VAL A 206 -14.07 13.98 13.30
CA VAL A 206 -13.95 13.19 14.54
C VAL A 206 -14.56 13.91 15.74
N PHE A 207 -14.25 15.20 15.91
CA PHE A 207 -14.62 15.97 17.10
C PHE A 207 -15.90 16.79 16.93
N GLY A 208 -16.34 17.00 15.70
CA GLY A 208 -17.45 17.87 15.32
C GLY A 208 -16.98 19.27 14.92
N ALA A 209 -17.66 19.85 13.91
CA ALA A 209 -17.30 21.16 13.33
C ALA A 209 -17.33 22.33 14.32
N ASP A 210 -18.13 22.23 15.38
CA ASP A 210 -18.27 23.25 16.44
C ASP A 210 -17.48 22.91 17.71
N SER A 211 -16.60 21.89 17.66
CA SER A 211 -15.81 21.44 18.80
C SER A 211 -14.70 22.44 19.17
N PRO A 212 -14.19 22.39 20.43
CA PRO A 212 -13.00 23.15 20.80
C PRO A 212 -11.78 22.80 19.93
N GLN A 213 -11.62 21.53 19.54
CA GLN A 213 -10.55 21.04 18.68
C GLN A 213 -10.62 21.67 17.27
N ALA A 214 -11.82 21.71 16.67
CA ALA A 214 -12.01 22.38 15.38
C ALA A 214 -11.78 23.89 15.47
N ALA A 215 -12.09 24.51 16.59
CA ALA A 215 -11.79 25.91 16.82
C ALA A 215 -10.27 26.15 16.98
N GLU A 216 -9.56 25.25 17.67
CA GLU A 216 -8.10 25.30 17.82
C GLU A 216 -7.40 25.09 16.48
N ALA A 217 -7.85 24.11 15.68
CA ALA A 217 -7.32 23.84 14.33
C ALA A 217 -7.32 25.13 13.44
N LYS A 218 -8.36 25.95 13.57
CA LYS A 218 -8.44 27.23 12.86
C LYS A 218 -7.59 28.33 13.46
N ALA A 219 -7.42 28.36 14.80
CA ALA A 219 -6.76 29.45 15.52
C ALA A 219 -5.25 29.23 15.63
N ASP A 220 -4.79 28.02 15.86
CA ASP A 220 -3.39 27.61 15.98
C ASP A 220 -3.20 26.20 15.38
N PRO A 221 -3.11 26.10 14.04
CA PRO A 221 -3.00 24.81 13.36
C PRO A 221 -1.82 23.97 13.84
N ALA A 222 -0.68 24.59 14.15
CA ALA A 222 0.50 23.83 14.59
C ALA A 222 0.29 23.17 15.95
N LYS A 223 -0.35 23.89 16.91
CA LYS A 223 -0.69 23.29 18.20
C LYS A 223 -1.73 22.18 18.04
N ALA A 224 -2.74 22.41 17.25
CA ALA A 224 -3.77 21.40 16.99
C ALA A 224 -3.18 20.17 16.30
N THR A 225 -2.21 20.33 15.37
CA THR A 225 -1.48 19.22 14.78
C THR A 225 -0.77 18.38 15.85
N ALA A 226 -0.01 19.02 16.74
CA ALA A 226 0.65 18.32 17.83
C ALA A 226 -0.35 17.60 18.77
N ASP A 227 -1.48 18.23 19.05
CA ASP A 227 -2.49 17.69 19.95
C ASP A 227 -3.24 16.47 19.38
N VAL A 228 -3.58 16.46 18.10
CA VAL A 228 -4.55 15.48 17.55
C VAL A 228 -4.06 14.61 16.40
N VAL A 229 -2.97 14.99 15.72
CA VAL A 229 -2.48 14.26 14.54
C VAL A 229 -1.58 13.10 14.93
N GLY A 230 -1.46 12.10 14.05
CA GLY A 230 -0.44 11.05 14.03
C GLY A 230 -0.60 9.93 15.05
N TYR A 231 -1.47 10.07 16.04
CA TYR A 231 -1.65 9.06 17.09
C TYR A 231 -3.12 8.71 17.28
N ALA A 232 -3.40 7.40 17.34
CA ALA A 232 -4.74 6.92 17.69
C ALA A 232 -4.67 5.66 18.56
N VAL A 233 -5.72 5.43 19.37
CA VAL A 233 -5.95 4.16 20.05
C VAL A 233 -7.40 3.75 19.80
N HIS A 234 -7.60 2.71 19.00
CA HIS A 234 -8.91 2.10 18.78
C HIS A 234 -9.14 1.02 19.82
N CYS A 235 -10.16 1.20 20.63
CA CYS A 235 -10.38 0.37 21.81
C CYS A 235 -11.35 -0.77 21.57
N ALA A 236 -11.07 -1.89 22.20
CA ALA A 236 -12.06 -2.96 22.38
C ALA A 236 -13.34 -2.41 23.04
N LYS A 237 -14.49 -2.94 22.67
CA LYS A 237 -15.78 -2.47 23.15
C LYS A 237 -15.85 -2.47 24.68
N GLY A 238 -16.08 -1.31 25.26
CA GLY A 238 -16.17 -1.12 26.72
C GLY A 238 -14.81 -1.08 27.43
N SER A 239 -13.70 -0.97 26.72
CA SER A 239 -12.38 -0.81 27.33
C SER A 239 -12.30 0.44 28.21
N ALA A 240 -11.73 0.29 29.40
CA ALA A 240 -11.53 1.38 30.33
C ALA A 240 -10.54 2.43 29.80
N THR A 241 -9.61 2.04 28.95
CA THR A 241 -8.64 2.93 28.30
C THR A 241 -9.34 4.04 27.52
N CYS A 242 -10.40 3.70 26.75
CA CYS A 242 -11.19 4.67 26.00
C CYS A 242 -12.49 5.10 26.71
N ALA A 243 -12.57 5.05 28.06
CA ALA A 243 -13.81 5.42 28.77
C ALA A 243 -14.27 6.84 28.39
N ASN A 244 -13.33 7.77 28.21
CA ASN A 244 -13.57 9.16 27.82
C ASN A 244 -13.27 9.43 26.32
N GLY A 245 -13.05 8.37 25.53
CA GLY A 245 -12.75 8.49 24.10
C GLY A 245 -13.95 8.89 23.27
N GLN A 246 -13.67 9.28 22.04
CA GLN A 246 -14.66 9.61 21.02
C GLN A 246 -15.36 8.32 20.55
N THR A 247 -16.56 8.44 19.98
CA THR A 247 -17.10 7.37 19.13
C THR A 247 -16.19 7.24 17.90
N ASP A 248 -15.87 6.02 17.52
CA ASP A 248 -15.10 5.80 16.30
C ASP A 248 -15.82 6.45 15.11
N ALA A 249 -15.07 7.20 14.29
CA ALA A 249 -15.64 8.00 13.21
C ALA A 249 -16.12 7.15 12.03
N LEU A 250 -15.65 5.90 11.92
CA LEU A 250 -16.14 4.98 10.90
C LEU A 250 -17.60 4.63 11.13
N PRO A 251 -18.40 4.54 10.07
CA PRO A 251 -19.71 3.94 10.14
C PRO A 251 -19.61 2.44 10.47
N ASP A 252 -20.75 1.80 10.76
CA ASP A 252 -20.82 0.38 11.06
C ASP A 252 -20.28 -0.44 9.87
N GLU A 253 -19.26 -1.24 10.12
CA GLU A 253 -18.69 -2.14 9.13
C GLU A 253 -19.48 -3.44 9.00
N PRO A 254 -19.30 -4.18 7.86
CA PRO A 254 -19.79 -5.54 7.74
C PRO A 254 -19.35 -6.39 8.93
N GLY A 255 -20.24 -7.29 9.41
CA GLY A 255 -19.96 -8.11 10.58
C GLY A 255 -20.30 -7.44 11.92
N GLY A 256 -20.89 -6.24 11.93
CA GLY A 256 -21.47 -5.62 13.12
C GLY A 256 -20.45 -4.87 13.99
N TYR A 257 -19.48 -4.19 13.38
CA TYR A 257 -18.61 -3.25 14.10
C TYR A 257 -19.43 -2.01 14.47
N ALA A 258 -19.77 -1.88 15.72
CA ALA A 258 -20.58 -0.76 16.23
C ALA A 258 -20.34 -0.49 17.71
N GLY A 259 -20.42 0.78 18.10
CA GLY A 259 -20.35 1.21 19.49
C GLY A 259 -18.95 1.10 20.11
N TYR A 260 -17.91 1.10 19.29
CA TYR A 260 -16.52 1.21 19.70
C TYR A 260 -16.11 2.67 19.92
N LYS A 261 -15.04 2.86 20.65
CA LYS A 261 -14.49 4.17 20.94
C LYS A 261 -13.00 4.21 20.58
N ALA A 262 -12.53 5.41 20.29
CA ALA A 262 -11.12 5.68 20.05
C ALA A 262 -10.65 6.92 20.83
N LEU A 263 -9.34 7.02 21.00
CA LEU A 263 -8.63 8.22 21.45
C LEU A 263 -7.82 8.74 20.26
N PHE A 264 -7.91 10.03 19.98
CA PHE A 264 -7.22 10.65 18.87
C PHE A 264 -6.24 11.71 19.36
N GLY A 265 -4.99 11.53 18.97
CA GLY A 265 -3.91 12.43 19.30
C GLY A 265 -3.39 12.32 20.73
N ASN A 266 -2.29 13.02 20.95
CA ASN A 266 -1.60 12.98 22.24
C ASN A 266 -2.45 13.53 23.38
N ALA A 267 -3.28 14.54 23.13
CA ALA A 267 -4.10 15.18 24.16
C ALA A 267 -5.10 14.20 24.81
N GLU A 268 -5.62 13.22 24.06
CA GLU A 268 -6.50 12.17 24.60
C GLU A 268 -5.73 10.92 25.07
N ILE A 269 -4.66 10.54 24.35
CA ILE A 269 -3.92 9.31 24.63
C ILE A 269 -3.04 9.43 25.87
N GLN A 270 -2.29 10.52 26.02
CA GLN A 270 -1.35 10.70 27.12
C GLN A 270 -2.02 10.52 28.49
N PRO A 271 -3.16 11.15 28.80
CA PRO A 271 -3.81 10.94 30.10
C PRO A 271 -4.29 9.49 30.36
N ALA A 272 -4.57 8.73 29.28
CA ALA A 272 -5.07 7.37 29.39
C ALA A 272 -3.94 6.34 29.58
N VAL A 273 -2.80 6.52 28.89
CA VAL A 273 -1.71 5.53 28.91
C VAL A 273 -0.50 5.98 29.76
N HIS A 274 -0.32 7.29 29.99
CA HIS A 274 0.79 7.82 30.79
C HIS A 274 0.38 9.03 31.66
N PRO A 275 -0.53 8.85 32.64
CA PRO A 275 -1.08 9.97 33.42
C PRO A 275 -0.06 10.70 34.30
N SER A 276 1.13 10.13 34.50
CA SER A 276 2.19 10.68 35.34
C SER A 276 3.00 11.82 34.70
N GLY A 277 2.84 12.03 33.39
CA GLY A 277 3.61 13.07 32.66
C GLY A 277 3.53 12.90 31.15
N PRO A 278 4.29 13.66 30.39
CA PRO A 278 4.31 13.55 28.94
C PRO A 278 4.87 12.17 28.50
N ILE A 279 4.38 11.69 27.36
CA ILE A 279 4.99 10.53 26.69
C ILE A 279 6.37 10.97 26.19
N THR A 280 7.34 10.08 26.31
CA THR A 280 8.75 10.39 25.99
C THR A 280 9.28 9.49 24.88
N THR A 281 10.27 9.98 24.17
CA THR A 281 11.13 9.18 23.29
C THR A 281 11.82 8.06 24.08
N LEU A 282 12.45 7.11 23.41
CA LEU A 282 13.29 6.10 24.07
C LEU A 282 14.45 6.71 24.85
N SER A 283 14.89 7.91 24.48
CA SER A 283 15.94 8.68 25.19
C SER A 283 15.41 9.50 26.36
N GLY A 284 14.11 9.41 26.67
CA GLY A 284 13.47 10.10 27.82
C GLY A 284 13.15 11.57 27.59
N ILE A 285 13.18 12.05 26.36
CA ILE A 285 12.81 13.42 25.98
C ILE A 285 11.30 13.45 25.72
N PRO A 286 10.54 14.43 26.24
CA PRO A 286 9.13 14.58 25.89
C PRO A 286 8.93 14.69 24.39
N VAL A 287 7.98 13.91 23.84
CA VAL A 287 7.61 14.00 22.43
C VAL A 287 6.90 15.33 22.20
N ALA A 288 7.42 16.14 21.30
CA ALA A 288 6.91 17.48 21.01
C ALA A 288 7.26 17.90 19.57
N ASP A 289 6.49 18.85 19.04
CA ASP A 289 6.81 19.52 17.80
C ASP A 289 8.05 20.47 17.96
N PRO A 290 8.62 21.02 16.87
CA PRO A 290 9.73 21.95 16.93
C PRO A 290 9.44 23.26 17.70
N LYS A 291 8.17 23.59 17.97
CA LYS A 291 7.75 24.75 18.76
C LYS A 291 7.63 24.42 20.25
N GLY A 292 7.74 23.15 20.63
CA GLY A 292 7.64 22.67 22.00
C GLY A 292 6.20 22.33 22.42
N ASN A 293 5.24 22.23 21.50
CA ASN A 293 3.92 21.69 21.78
C ASN A 293 4.05 20.17 21.95
N LEU A 294 3.58 19.65 23.09
CA LEU A 294 3.62 18.21 23.36
C LEU A 294 2.73 17.45 22.39
N GLY A 295 3.22 16.34 21.88
CA GLY A 295 2.49 15.45 20.99
C GLY A 295 3.17 15.23 19.64
N PHE A 296 2.40 15.18 18.57
CA PHE A 296 2.88 14.81 17.25
C PHE A 296 3.95 15.77 16.71
N PRO A 297 5.16 15.27 16.41
CA PRO A 297 6.28 16.16 16.01
C PRO A 297 6.29 16.47 14.50
N GLY A 298 5.44 15.84 13.72
CA GLY A 298 5.44 15.80 12.26
C GLY A 298 5.88 14.43 11.72
N PHE A 299 5.39 14.05 10.52
CA PHE A 299 5.71 12.74 9.93
C PHE A 299 7.22 12.57 9.71
N ASP A 300 7.89 13.58 9.15
CA ASP A 300 9.35 13.54 8.92
C ASP A 300 10.18 13.49 10.22
N ALA A 301 9.58 13.79 11.36
CA ALA A 301 10.23 13.73 12.67
C ALA A 301 9.90 12.45 13.46
N GLN A 302 9.20 11.50 12.86
CA GLN A 302 8.86 10.19 13.44
C GLN A 302 10.04 9.20 13.37
N THR A 303 11.23 9.66 13.78
CA THR A 303 12.41 8.80 13.90
C THR A 303 12.17 7.66 14.89
N PRO A 304 12.93 6.56 14.84
CA PRO A 304 12.72 5.43 15.74
C PRO A 304 12.75 5.78 17.24
N ASP A 305 13.56 6.77 17.66
CA ASP A 305 13.60 7.21 19.07
C ASP A 305 12.25 7.77 19.52
N VAL A 306 11.53 8.44 18.62
CA VAL A 306 10.18 9.00 18.83
C VAL A 306 9.11 7.92 18.73
N SER A 307 8.98 7.30 17.55
CA SER A 307 7.90 6.35 17.26
C SER A 307 7.92 5.15 18.20
N LEU A 308 9.09 4.53 18.39
CA LEU A 308 9.25 3.38 19.27
C LEU A 308 9.11 3.75 20.76
N GLY A 309 9.46 4.96 21.15
CA GLY A 309 9.22 5.47 22.51
C GLY A 309 7.75 5.60 22.82
N TYR A 310 6.98 6.15 21.87
CA TYR A 310 5.53 6.27 21.96
C TYR A 310 4.85 4.90 21.99
N ALA A 311 5.22 4.03 21.04
CA ALA A 311 4.69 2.68 20.94
C ALA A 311 5.00 1.82 22.19
N ALA A 312 6.23 1.87 22.72
CA ALA A 312 6.57 1.16 23.95
C ALA A 312 5.68 1.60 25.12
N THR A 313 5.42 2.90 25.25
CA THR A 313 4.51 3.41 26.28
C THR A 313 3.10 2.87 26.12
N MET A 314 2.59 2.77 24.89
CA MET A 314 1.28 2.15 24.61
C MET A 314 1.27 0.66 24.98
N LEU A 315 2.28 -0.11 24.54
CA LEU A 315 2.41 -1.55 24.80
C LEU A 315 2.47 -1.86 26.30
N GLU A 316 3.16 -1.06 27.09
CA GLU A 316 3.28 -1.17 28.53
C GLU A 316 1.96 -0.84 29.27
N HIS A 317 1.02 -0.12 28.61
CA HIS A 317 -0.19 0.43 29.24
C HIS A 317 -1.49 0.02 28.53
N ASN A 318 -1.71 -1.28 28.37
CA ASN A 318 -2.96 -1.85 27.89
C ASN A 318 -3.33 -1.58 26.41
N VAL A 319 -2.34 -1.31 25.56
CA VAL A 319 -2.49 -1.24 24.11
C VAL A 319 -1.59 -2.32 23.49
N PRO A 320 -2.01 -3.60 23.51
CA PRO A 320 -1.14 -4.73 23.18
C PRO A 320 -0.84 -4.87 21.69
N ILE A 321 -1.59 -4.19 20.83
CA ILE A 321 -1.37 -4.19 19.37
C ILE A 321 -0.92 -2.79 18.99
N THR A 322 0.18 -2.67 18.26
CA THR A 322 0.66 -1.36 17.78
C THR A 322 1.11 -1.46 16.33
N ASN A 323 0.66 -0.49 15.54
CA ASN A 323 1.12 -0.22 14.19
C ASN A 323 1.98 1.05 14.24
N ILE A 324 3.19 0.99 13.71
CA ILE A 324 4.22 2.00 13.92
C ILE A 324 4.79 2.40 12.55
N TYR A 325 4.78 3.69 12.27
CA TYR A 325 5.53 4.29 11.19
C TYR A 325 6.86 4.84 11.69
N ILE A 326 7.88 4.74 10.86
CA ILE A 326 9.20 5.33 11.09
C ILE A 326 9.56 6.11 9.84
N SER A 327 9.86 7.39 9.99
CA SER A 327 10.16 8.30 8.89
C SER A 327 11.38 7.87 8.08
N ASP A 328 11.41 8.34 6.85
CA ASP A 328 12.42 8.04 5.84
C ASP A 328 13.84 8.29 6.35
N VAL A 329 14.67 7.26 6.27
CA VAL A 329 16.07 7.33 6.69
C VAL A 329 16.93 8.13 5.71
N HIS A 330 16.47 8.32 4.49
CA HIS A 330 17.18 8.99 3.40
C HIS A 330 17.11 10.51 3.49
N THR A 331 16.13 11.06 4.21
CA THR A 331 16.01 12.50 4.46
C THR A 331 16.86 12.94 5.66
N ASP A 332 17.52 14.10 5.56
CA ASP A 332 18.34 14.66 6.66
C ASP A 332 17.46 15.12 7.85
N HIS A 333 17.42 14.32 8.91
CA HIS A 333 16.73 14.66 10.17
C HIS A 333 17.55 15.52 11.13
N THR A 334 18.74 15.95 10.74
CA THR A 334 19.53 16.88 11.54
C THR A 334 18.94 18.29 11.53
N ALA A 335 19.34 19.13 12.45
CA ALA A 335 18.90 20.53 12.46
C ALA A 335 19.32 21.33 11.20
N ALA A 336 20.21 20.78 10.38
CA ALA A 336 20.66 21.39 9.13
C ALA A 336 19.63 21.24 8.00
N HIS A 337 18.85 20.13 8.00
CA HIS A 337 17.87 19.79 6.97
C HIS A 337 18.38 20.05 5.55
N THR A 338 19.48 19.39 5.18
CA THR A 338 20.16 19.65 3.91
C THR A 338 19.48 19.00 2.70
N GLY A 339 18.32 18.38 2.88
CA GLY A 339 17.62 17.56 1.88
C GLY A 339 18.07 16.10 1.96
N ASP A 340 17.91 15.37 0.87
CA ASP A 340 18.22 13.95 0.85
C ASP A 340 19.71 13.66 1.01
N LEU A 341 19.98 12.59 1.72
CA LEU A 341 21.31 12.04 1.97
C LEU A 341 21.63 11.00 0.92
N GLY A 342 22.89 10.91 0.49
CA GLY A 342 23.33 9.88 -0.44
C GLY A 342 24.00 8.71 0.27
N PRO A 343 23.94 7.48 -0.30
CA PRO A 343 24.54 6.30 0.30
C PRO A 343 26.01 6.50 0.63
N GLY A 344 26.40 6.22 1.88
CA GLY A 344 27.77 6.37 2.35
C GLY A 344 28.21 7.79 2.74
N GLU A 345 27.33 8.80 2.70
CA GLU A 345 27.62 10.11 3.27
C GLU A 345 27.69 10.03 4.79
N GLN A 346 28.55 10.82 5.40
CA GLN A 346 28.77 10.74 6.85
C GLN A 346 27.48 10.93 7.67
N THR A 347 26.61 11.84 7.27
CA THR A 347 25.33 12.10 7.95
C THR A 347 24.39 10.91 7.78
N TYR A 348 24.35 10.31 6.61
CA TYR A 348 23.55 9.11 6.33
C TYR A 348 23.95 7.93 7.23
N GLU A 349 25.24 7.62 7.27
CA GLU A 349 25.80 6.55 8.10
C GLU A 349 25.53 6.78 9.60
N GLN A 350 25.61 8.04 10.05
CA GLN A 350 25.31 8.40 11.44
C GLN A 350 23.81 8.23 11.73
N GLN A 351 22.95 8.60 10.82
CA GLN A 351 21.49 8.48 10.98
C GLN A 351 21.05 7.02 11.06
N LEU A 352 21.58 6.14 10.20
CA LEU A 352 21.35 4.69 10.27
C LEU A 352 21.85 4.11 11.62
N HIS A 353 23.00 4.55 12.10
CA HIS A 353 23.50 4.16 13.42
C HIS A 353 22.56 4.60 14.53
N ASP A 354 22.04 5.82 14.50
CA ASP A 354 21.11 6.33 15.50
C ASP A 354 19.78 5.57 15.47
N TYR A 355 19.29 5.21 14.28
CA TYR A 355 18.14 4.33 14.08
C TYR A 355 18.37 2.97 14.76
N ASP A 356 19.50 2.33 14.49
CA ASP A 356 19.85 1.04 15.08
C ASP A 356 19.94 1.07 16.61
N GLN A 357 20.52 2.15 17.17
CA GLN A 357 20.59 2.33 18.62
C GLN A 357 19.19 2.45 19.24
N ALA A 358 18.26 3.10 18.58
CA ALA A 358 16.88 3.19 19.04
C ALA A 358 16.22 1.79 19.09
N PHE A 359 16.43 0.94 18.08
CA PHE A 359 15.95 -0.45 18.10
C PHE A 359 16.56 -1.25 19.26
N GLY A 360 17.84 -1.11 19.51
CA GLY A 360 18.48 -1.75 20.66
C GLY A 360 17.84 -1.36 22.00
N LYS A 361 17.55 -0.07 22.20
CA LYS A 361 16.85 0.44 23.39
C LYS A 361 15.41 -0.08 23.45
N PHE A 362 14.69 -0.08 22.33
CA PHE A 362 13.31 -0.54 22.25
C PHE A 362 13.16 -1.99 22.67
N PHE A 363 13.93 -2.89 22.07
CA PHE A 363 13.87 -4.31 22.43
C PHE A 363 14.28 -4.57 23.88
N ALA A 364 15.27 -3.81 24.41
CA ALA A 364 15.67 -3.92 25.80
C ALA A 364 14.56 -3.43 26.76
N ARG A 365 13.87 -2.32 26.42
CA ARG A 365 12.76 -1.78 27.18
C ARG A 365 11.58 -2.75 27.22
N LEU A 366 11.15 -3.25 26.05
CA LEU A 366 10.07 -4.24 25.97
C LEU A 366 10.39 -5.51 26.76
N ALA A 367 11.63 -6.01 26.65
CA ALA A 367 12.04 -7.21 27.36
C ALA A 367 12.03 -7.03 28.89
N ALA A 368 12.31 -5.82 29.40
CA ALA A 368 12.23 -5.50 30.83
C ALA A 368 10.78 -5.63 31.36
N ASP A 369 9.78 -5.37 30.51
CA ASP A 369 8.37 -5.51 30.85
C ASP A 369 7.78 -6.89 30.44
N GLY A 370 8.64 -7.83 30.03
CA GLY A 370 8.24 -9.19 29.66
C GLY A 370 7.62 -9.31 28.27
N ILE A 371 7.69 -8.26 27.44
CA ILE A 371 7.26 -8.24 26.03
C ILE A 371 8.44 -8.70 25.19
N THR A 372 8.39 -9.95 24.73
CA THR A 372 9.52 -10.63 24.09
C THR A 372 9.06 -11.45 22.88
N PRO A 373 9.95 -11.91 22.00
CA PRO A 373 9.58 -12.81 20.89
C PRO A 373 8.91 -14.12 21.33
N ALA A 374 8.91 -14.46 22.61
CA ALA A 374 8.20 -15.64 23.11
C ALA A 374 6.67 -15.45 23.21
N ASN A 375 6.20 -14.19 23.27
CA ASN A 375 4.79 -13.84 23.42
C ASN A 375 4.35 -12.66 22.54
N THR A 376 5.22 -12.16 21.69
CA THR A 376 4.97 -11.01 20.80
C THR A 376 5.26 -11.39 19.36
N LEU A 377 4.31 -11.14 18.50
CA LEU A 377 4.46 -11.26 17.06
C LEU A 377 4.92 -9.91 16.49
N PHE A 378 6.12 -9.88 15.93
CA PHE A 378 6.66 -8.71 15.23
C PHE A 378 6.50 -8.91 13.72
N SER A 379 6.07 -7.86 13.04
CA SER A 379 6.15 -7.71 11.58
C SER A 379 6.89 -6.42 11.30
N VAL A 380 7.95 -6.49 10.51
CA VAL A 380 8.78 -5.33 10.15
C VAL A 380 8.98 -5.33 8.65
N THR A 381 8.63 -4.22 8.00
CA THR A 381 8.78 -4.04 6.55
C THR A 381 9.09 -2.57 6.25
N THR A 382 9.35 -2.26 4.99
CA THR A 382 9.27 -0.90 4.46
C THR A 382 7.97 -0.73 3.67
N ASP A 383 7.54 0.49 3.44
CA ASP A 383 6.35 0.76 2.62
C ASP A 383 6.67 0.60 1.12
N GLU A 384 7.82 1.12 0.68
CA GLU A 384 8.27 1.04 -0.70
C GLU A 384 9.79 0.94 -0.79
N GLY A 385 10.29 0.56 -1.96
CA GLY A 385 11.67 0.75 -2.34
C GLY A 385 11.84 2.05 -3.12
N ASP A 386 13.05 2.57 -3.16
CA ASP A 386 13.39 3.74 -3.95
C ASP A 386 14.75 3.58 -4.65
N HIS A 387 15.09 4.52 -5.51
CA HIS A 387 16.34 4.55 -6.28
C HIS A 387 17.08 5.85 -6.02
N PHE A 388 18.36 5.75 -5.65
CA PHE A 388 19.20 6.91 -5.46
C PHE A 388 19.61 7.56 -6.79
N SER A 389 19.00 8.66 -7.15
CA SER A 389 19.31 9.47 -8.32
C SER A 389 20.41 10.48 -8.02
N GLY A 390 21.64 10.14 -8.34
CA GLY A 390 22.81 10.96 -8.03
C GLY A 390 23.97 10.81 -8.99
N SER A 391 24.86 11.82 -9.01
CA SER A 391 26.12 11.70 -9.73
C SER A 391 27.00 10.61 -9.10
N GLN A 392 28.00 10.13 -9.87
CA GLN A 392 28.96 9.18 -9.31
C GLN A 392 29.63 9.72 -8.05
N PRO A 393 29.80 8.89 -7.01
CA PRO A 393 30.35 9.31 -5.73
C PRO A 393 31.83 9.70 -5.83
N THR A 394 32.25 10.56 -4.94
CA THR A 394 33.65 10.95 -4.76
C THR A 394 34.11 10.67 -3.33
N PRO A 395 35.16 9.85 -3.09
CA PRO A 395 35.90 9.08 -4.12
C PRO A 395 35.06 7.92 -4.68
N ALA A 396 35.32 7.47 -5.90
CA ALA A 396 34.55 6.42 -6.57
C ALA A 396 34.57 5.05 -5.85
N ASN A 397 35.50 4.84 -4.95
CA ASN A 397 35.65 3.63 -4.12
C ASN A 397 35.33 3.92 -2.65
N CYS A 398 34.48 4.91 -2.37
CA CYS A 398 34.02 5.18 -1.01
C CYS A 398 33.22 3.98 -0.47
N THR A 399 33.19 3.85 0.85
CA THR A 399 32.59 2.71 1.56
C THR A 399 31.64 3.12 2.69
N GLY A 400 31.40 4.42 2.89
CA GLY A 400 30.65 4.90 4.03
C GLY A 400 31.41 4.81 5.38
N ALA A 401 32.53 4.11 5.44
CA ALA A 401 33.27 3.94 6.67
C ALA A 401 34.02 5.21 7.11
N PRO A 402 34.31 5.38 8.42
CA PRO A 402 35.08 6.51 8.93
C PRO A 402 36.41 6.74 8.17
N GLY A 403 36.54 7.93 7.57
CA GLY A 403 37.69 8.30 6.75
C GLY A 403 37.57 7.94 5.26
N ASN A 404 36.50 7.27 4.84
CA ASN A 404 36.20 6.96 3.42
C ASN A 404 34.72 7.17 3.08
N TYR A 405 34.17 8.28 3.57
CA TYR A 405 32.79 8.66 3.26
C TYR A 405 32.63 9.06 1.78
N CYS A 406 31.42 8.89 1.28
CA CYS A 406 31.03 9.34 -0.06
C CYS A 406 30.61 10.81 -0.06
N SER A 407 30.70 11.45 -1.20
CA SER A 407 30.05 12.73 -1.48
C SER A 407 29.60 12.78 -2.93
N TYR A 408 28.53 13.47 -3.21
CA TYR A 408 27.89 13.55 -4.53
C TYR A 408 27.82 15.00 -4.99
N ALA A 409 28.19 15.24 -6.25
CA ALA A 409 28.12 16.60 -6.82
C ALA A 409 26.67 17.00 -7.15
N ILE A 410 25.84 16.04 -7.49
CA ILE A 410 24.40 16.20 -7.74
C ILE A 410 23.68 15.07 -6.97
N LYS A 411 22.66 15.44 -6.23
CA LYS A 411 21.67 14.55 -5.62
C LYS A 411 20.31 15.10 -6.05
N SER A 412 19.65 14.45 -6.98
CA SER A 412 18.41 14.94 -7.57
C SER A 412 17.84 13.95 -8.56
N GLU A 413 16.55 13.75 -8.50
CA GLU A 413 15.80 13.20 -9.62
C GLU A 413 15.98 14.01 -10.88
N VAL A 414 15.82 13.35 -12.04
CA VAL A 414 15.80 13.98 -13.35
C VAL A 414 14.38 14.38 -13.71
N ASN A 415 14.07 15.65 -13.53
CA ASN A 415 12.75 16.18 -13.79
C ASN A 415 12.54 16.38 -15.30
N VAL A 416 11.41 15.86 -15.83
CA VAL A 416 11.07 15.90 -17.26
C VAL A 416 9.74 16.62 -17.48
N ASN A 417 9.76 17.73 -18.23
CA ASN A 417 8.56 18.44 -18.69
C ASN A 417 7.96 17.71 -19.90
N LEU A 418 7.01 16.82 -19.66
CA LEU A 418 6.37 16.01 -20.68
C LEU A 418 5.65 16.84 -21.77
N PRO A 419 4.78 17.85 -21.44
CA PRO A 419 4.16 18.70 -22.45
C PRO A 419 5.16 19.42 -23.37
N GLY A 420 6.29 19.84 -22.82
CA GLY A 420 7.36 20.49 -23.58
C GLY A 420 8.04 19.56 -24.56
N LEU A 421 8.36 18.34 -24.17
CA LEU A 421 8.95 17.31 -25.05
C LEU A 421 7.96 16.87 -26.14
N LEU A 422 6.70 16.64 -25.82
CA LEU A 422 5.65 16.32 -26.80
C LEU A 422 5.52 17.41 -27.86
N ALA A 423 5.47 18.67 -27.44
CA ALA A 423 5.36 19.80 -28.39
C ALA A 423 6.60 19.93 -29.27
N THR A 424 7.81 19.73 -28.73
CA THR A 424 9.06 19.98 -29.47
C THR A 424 9.53 18.79 -30.30
N GLN A 425 9.33 17.55 -29.86
CA GLN A 425 9.78 16.36 -30.57
C GLN A 425 8.71 15.75 -31.47
N ALA A 426 7.43 15.78 -31.03
CA ALA A 426 6.32 15.14 -31.74
C ALA A 426 5.33 16.15 -32.36
N ASN A 427 5.52 17.46 -32.15
CA ASN A 427 4.55 18.49 -32.53
C ASN A 427 3.13 18.20 -32.00
N ASN A 428 3.05 17.56 -30.82
CA ASN A 428 1.82 17.22 -30.15
C ASN A 428 1.56 18.18 -29.00
N THR A 429 0.40 18.86 -29.04
CA THR A 429 -0.04 19.83 -28.03
C THR A 429 -1.40 19.43 -27.47
N THR A 430 -1.72 18.15 -27.48
CA THR A 430 -2.94 17.61 -26.87
C THR A 430 -3.03 18.08 -25.41
N PRO A 431 -4.12 18.72 -25.00
CA PRO A 431 -4.27 19.17 -23.62
C PRO A 431 -4.57 17.97 -22.69
N PHE A 432 -3.82 17.87 -21.61
CA PHE A 432 -4.02 16.88 -20.56
C PHE A 432 -3.59 17.43 -19.20
N ALA A 433 -4.13 16.85 -18.13
CA ALA A 433 -3.52 16.93 -16.81
C ALA A 433 -2.63 15.72 -16.59
N ILE A 434 -1.61 15.88 -15.75
CA ILE A 434 -0.68 14.82 -15.37
C ILE A 434 -0.63 14.73 -13.84
N HIS A 435 -0.84 13.56 -13.31
CA HIS A 435 -0.42 13.23 -11.98
C HIS A 435 1.06 12.87 -12.07
N SER A 436 1.89 13.84 -11.67
CA SER A 436 3.35 13.77 -11.87
C SER A 436 3.96 12.68 -11.02
N ASP A 437 4.84 11.88 -11.61
CA ASP A 437 5.36 10.66 -11.00
C ASP A 437 6.47 10.06 -11.89
N PRO A 438 7.32 9.12 -11.43
CA PRO A 438 8.07 8.20 -12.28
C PRO A 438 7.18 7.32 -13.15
N ALA A 439 5.98 6.97 -12.65
CA ALA A 439 4.93 6.33 -13.43
C ALA A 439 3.70 7.25 -13.60
N PRO A 440 3.83 8.39 -14.31
CA PRO A 440 2.80 9.41 -14.35
C PRO A 440 1.49 8.91 -14.95
N ALA A 441 0.39 9.25 -14.29
CA ALA A 441 -0.95 9.05 -14.82
C ALA A 441 -1.39 10.27 -15.65
N ILE A 442 -1.80 10.04 -16.89
CA ILE A 442 -2.11 11.08 -17.88
C ILE A 442 -3.60 11.10 -18.15
N TYR A 443 -4.22 12.26 -17.91
CA TYR A 443 -5.64 12.51 -18.06
C TYR A 443 -5.87 13.47 -19.24
N VAL A 444 -6.24 12.93 -20.39
CA VAL A 444 -6.51 13.77 -21.58
C VAL A 444 -7.81 14.54 -21.39
N THR A 445 -7.76 15.86 -21.58
CA THR A 445 -8.92 16.73 -21.43
C THR A 445 -10.10 16.27 -22.27
N GLY A 446 -11.28 16.21 -21.65
CA GLY A 446 -12.50 15.72 -22.27
C GLY A 446 -12.71 14.22 -22.14
N ASN A 447 -11.85 13.51 -21.42
CA ASN A 447 -11.93 12.07 -21.16
C ASN A 447 -12.26 11.26 -22.43
N PRO A 448 -11.43 11.33 -23.50
CA PRO A 448 -11.70 10.63 -24.74
C PRO A 448 -11.54 9.11 -24.53
N ASP A 449 -12.34 8.34 -25.26
CA ASP A 449 -12.17 6.89 -25.32
C ASP A 449 -10.72 6.54 -25.70
N ARG A 450 -10.16 5.48 -25.09
CA ARG A 450 -8.80 4.99 -25.34
C ARG A 450 -8.51 4.67 -26.79
N THR A 451 -9.54 4.30 -27.57
CA THR A 451 -9.45 4.04 -29.01
C THR A 451 -9.58 5.30 -29.86
N SER A 452 -9.82 6.48 -29.25
CA SER A 452 -9.95 7.74 -29.99
C SER A 452 -8.64 8.11 -30.69
N PRO A 453 -8.70 8.79 -31.82
CA PRO A 453 -7.49 9.25 -32.53
C PRO A 453 -6.56 10.09 -31.63
N THR A 454 -7.12 10.86 -30.71
CA THR A 454 -6.34 11.70 -29.78
C THR A 454 -5.54 10.86 -28.78
N ALA A 455 -6.18 9.90 -28.09
CA ALA A 455 -5.50 9.03 -27.13
C ALA A 455 -4.46 8.15 -27.85
N ARG A 456 -4.82 7.60 -29.01
CA ARG A 456 -3.92 6.76 -29.80
C ARG A 456 -2.70 7.52 -30.32
N GLN A 457 -2.88 8.77 -30.79
CA GLN A 457 -1.75 9.58 -31.24
C GLN A 457 -0.84 9.94 -30.07
N LEU A 458 -1.40 10.30 -28.91
CA LEU A 458 -0.62 10.60 -27.72
C LEU A 458 0.24 9.40 -27.27
N GLY A 459 -0.35 8.20 -27.24
CA GLY A 459 0.40 6.99 -26.87
C GLY A 459 1.59 6.70 -27.81
N ARG A 460 1.39 6.83 -29.13
CA ARG A 460 2.48 6.68 -30.11
C ARG A 460 3.57 7.72 -29.95
N ASP A 461 3.18 8.97 -29.70
CA ASP A 461 4.15 10.06 -29.55
C ASP A 461 4.96 9.89 -28.25
N LEU A 462 4.31 9.52 -27.14
CA LEU A 462 4.98 9.19 -25.88
C LEU A 462 6.05 8.11 -26.05
N ALA A 463 5.71 7.04 -26.76
CA ALA A 463 6.63 5.92 -27.02
C ALA A 463 7.93 6.34 -27.78
N GLY A 464 7.85 7.45 -28.50
CA GLY A 464 8.97 7.97 -29.32
C GLY A 464 9.84 9.02 -28.61
N LEU A 465 9.42 9.53 -27.45
CA LEU A 465 10.13 10.62 -26.76
C LEU A 465 11.43 10.13 -26.12
N THR A 466 12.47 10.97 -26.23
CA THR A 466 13.75 10.74 -25.58
C THR A 466 14.29 12.01 -24.94
N PHE A 467 15.23 11.86 -24.02
CA PHE A 467 15.95 12.96 -23.40
C PHE A 467 17.40 12.54 -23.10
N THR A 468 18.26 13.50 -22.78
CA THR A 468 19.60 13.21 -22.27
C THR A 468 19.56 13.31 -20.74
N ASN A 469 19.89 12.23 -20.06
CA ASN A 469 19.97 12.20 -18.60
C ASN A 469 21.18 13.05 -18.14
N PRO A 470 20.97 14.10 -17.34
CA PRO A 470 22.05 14.97 -16.90
C PRO A 470 23.00 14.32 -15.87
N LEU A 471 22.64 13.19 -15.25
CA LEU A 471 23.47 12.46 -14.30
C LEU A 471 24.49 11.55 -15.01
N THR A 472 24.07 10.90 -16.09
CA THR A 472 24.86 9.90 -16.83
C THR A 472 25.39 10.43 -18.16
N GLY A 473 24.68 11.37 -18.79
CA GLY A 473 24.95 11.85 -20.16
C GLY A 473 24.36 10.95 -21.26
N ASP A 474 23.66 9.88 -20.90
CA ASP A 474 23.07 8.94 -21.83
C ASP A 474 21.74 9.46 -22.40
N THR A 475 21.39 8.95 -23.60
CA THR A 475 20.06 9.20 -24.18
C THR A 475 19.09 8.11 -23.71
N GLU A 476 18.03 8.53 -23.04
CA GLU A 476 17.02 7.67 -22.45
C GLU A 476 15.64 7.91 -23.09
N LYS A 477 14.75 6.94 -22.93
CA LYS A 477 13.33 7.09 -23.27
C LYS A 477 12.59 7.78 -22.11
N VAL A 478 11.60 8.62 -22.46
CA VAL A 478 10.67 9.17 -21.47
C VAL A 478 9.76 8.07 -20.90
N ALA A 479 9.37 7.10 -21.75
CA ALA A 479 8.58 5.95 -21.36
C ALA A 479 9.19 4.64 -21.87
N TYR A 480 9.55 3.76 -20.96
CA TYR A 480 10.00 2.39 -21.27
C TYR A 480 8.82 1.42 -21.37
N ARG A 481 7.73 1.70 -20.65
CA ARG A 481 6.48 0.96 -20.69
C ARG A 481 5.29 1.93 -20.77
N LEU A 482 4.19 1.44 -21.33
CA LEU A 482 2.94 2.21 -21.49
C LEU A 482 1.75 1.28 -21.20
N ALA A 483 0.83 1.79 -20.43
CA ALA A 483 -0.44 1.14 -20.15
C ALA A 483 -1.60 2.03 -20.59
N ASP A 484 -2.64 1.43 -21.13
CA ASP A 484 -3.97 2.03 -21.26
C ASP A 484 -4.92 1.35 -20.25
N PRO A 485 -6.19 1.75 -20.13
CA PRO A 485 -7.10 1.22 -19.12
C PRO A 485 -7.25 -0.31 -19.05
N VAL A 486 -6.89 -1.06 -20.09
CA VAL A 486 -6.92 -2.53 -20.02
C VAL A 486 -5.77 -3.05 -19.19
N GLU A 487 -4.56 -2.52 -19.43
CA GLU A 487 -3.38 -2.90 -18.65
C GLU A 487 -3.41 -2.27 -17.27
N GLU A 488 -3.88 -1.03 -17.13
CA GLU A 488 -4.02 -0.35 -15.85
C GLU A 488 -4.90 -1.15 -14.87
N LYS A 489 -5.94 -1.84 -15.37
CA LYS A 489 -6.73 -2.78 -14.58
C LYS A 489 -5.91 -3.97 -14.10
N ILE A 490 -5.03 -4.52 -14.93
CA ILE A 490 -4.16 -5.65 -14.57
C ILE A 490 -3.17 -5.24 -13.47
N LEU A 491 -2.72 -3.99 -13.51
CA LEU A 491 -1.79 -3.40 -12.54
C LEU A 491 -2.48 -2.85 -11.27
N HIS A 492 -3.78 -3.05 -11.11
CA HIS A 492 -4.58 -2.52 -9.99
C HIS A 492 -4.69 -0.99 -9.93
N PHE A 493 -4.53 -0.30 -11.07
CA PHE A 493 -4.67 1.16 -11.17
C PHE A 493 -6.11 1.61 -11.49
N VAL A 494 -7.01 0.68 -11.73
CA VAL A 494 -8.42 0.96 -12.05
C VAL A 494 -9.30 0.52 -10.91
N SER A 495 -9.81 1.47 -10.14
CA SER A 495 -10.81 1.20 -9.11
C SER A 495 -12.21 1.08 -9.69
N ALA A 496 -13.21 0.80 -8.85
CA ALA A 496 -14.60 0.76 -9.28
C ALA A 496 -15.14 2.15 -9.68
N ASP A 497 -14.47 3.24 -9.30
CA ASP A 497 -14.77 4.58 -9.79
C ASP A 497 -14.07 4.85 -11.13
N ALA A 498 -14.78 4.64 -12.22
CA ALA A 498 -14.25 4.86 -13.56
C ALA A 498 -13.76 6.29 -13.81
N ALA A 499 -14.20 7.27 -13.01
CA ALA A 499 -13.74 8.65 -13.12
C ALA A 499 -12.26 8.80 -12.74
N ARG A 500 -11.71 7.89 -11.93
CA ARG A 500 -10.30 7.89 -11.51
C ARG A 500 -9.36 7.24 -12.54
N THR A 501 -9.88 6.53 -13.52
CA THR A 501 -9.07 5.84 -14.52
C THR A 501 -8.36 6.84 -15.43
N PRO A 502 -7.03 6.85 -15.52
CA PRO A 502 -6.31 7.70 -16.45
C PRO A 502 -6.54 7.28 -17.91
N THR A 503 -6.19 8.15 -18.85
CA THR A 503 -6.22 7.80 -20.28
C THR A 503 -5.04 6.89 -20.64
N LEU A 504 -3.87 7.15 -20.03
CA LEU A 504 -2.62 6.42 -20.22
C LEU A 504 -1.77 6.57 -18.95
N THR A 505 -1.03 5.52 -18.62
CA THR A 505 0.07 5.55 -17.66
C THR A 505 1.38 5.24 -18.40
N ALA A 506 2.40 6.03 -18.13
CA ALA A 506 3.75 5.82 -18.67
C ALA A 506 4.69 5.42 -17.54
N PHE A 507 5.67 4.54 -17.81
CA PHE A 507 6.67 4.10 -16.84
C PHE A 507 8.05 4.53 -17.36
N SER A 508 8.72 5.40 -16.59
CA SER A 508 10.00 6.02 -16.97
C SER A 508 11.22 5.17 -16.57
N GLY A 509 12.41 5.75 -16.71
CA GLY A 509 13.66 5.19 -16.18
C GLY A 509 13.82 5.49 -14.67
N GLU A 510 14.80 4.84 -14.06
CA GLU A 510 15.03 4.84 -12.60
C GLU A 510 15.32 6.23 -12.02
N ASP A 511 15.99 7.11 -12.75
CA ASP A 511 16.31 8.47 -12.30
C ASP A 511 15.17 9.49 -12.55
N SER A 512 14.10 9.13 -13.27
CA SER A 512 13.23 10.11 -13.92
C SER A 512 11.95 10.40 -13.14
N TYR A 513 11.66 11.67 -12.94
CA TYR A 513 10.36 12.17 -12.48
C TYR A 513 9.66 12.94 -13.62
N ILE A 514 8.55 12.42 -14.10
CA ILE A 514 7.85 12.97 -15.26
C ILE A 514 6.71 13.89 -14.79
N GLY A 515 6.78 15.15 -15.16
CA GLY A 515 5.86 16.16 -14.69
C GLY A 515 5.26 17.03 -15.78
N GLY A 516 4.34 17.89 -15.34
CA GLY A 516 3.73 18.92 -16.13
C GLY A 516 4.68 20.10 -16.40
N GLY A 517 4.22 21.01 -17.25
CA GLY A 517 4.96 22.25 -17.56
C GLY A 517 4.41 22.96 -18.77
N ALA A 518 5.12 24.00 -19.24
CA ALA A 518 4.75 24.68 -20.47
C ALA A 518 4.96 23.76 -21.68
N ALA A 519 4.06 23.84 -22.66
CA ALA A 519 4.16 23.09 -23.92
C ALA A 519 5.24 23.68 -24.85
N ASN A 520 6.42 23.91 -24.30
CA ASN A 520 7.62 24.34 -24.99
C ASN A 520 8.84 24.08 -24.10
N CYS A 521 10.06 24.16 -24.66
CA CYS A 521 11.32 24.03 -23.95
C CYS A 521 12.11 25.35 -23.90
N THR A 522 11.44 26.50 -23.76
CA THR A 522 12.10 27.81 -23.58
C THR A 522 12.88 27.88 -22.26
N ARG A 523 12.43 27.14 -21.24
CA ARG A 523 13.27 26.64 -20.16
C ARG A 523 13.65 25.19 -20.50
N ALA A 524 14.75 24.69 -19.95
CA ALA A 524 15.12 23.30 -20.17
C ALA A 524 13.95 22.38 -19.80
N CYS A 525 13.57 21.47 -20.69
CA CYS A 525 12.55 20.47 -20.43
C CYS A 525 13.06 19.33 -19.55
N VAL A 526 14.37 19.20 -19.40
CA VAL A 526 15.03 18.19 -18.54
C VAL A 526 16.00 18.93 -17.64
N TYR A 527 15.86 18.72 -16.34
CA TYR A 527 16.66 19.44 -15.35
C TYR A 527 16.75 18.66 -14.04
N THR A 528 17.77 18.94 -13.24
CA THR A 528 17.88 18.48 -11.85
C THR A 528 17.46 19.60 -10.91
N SER A 529 16.85 19.24 -9.79
CA SER A 529 16.40 20.16 -8.73
C SER A 529 16.82 19.59 -7.39
N ALA A 530 17.64 20.32 -6.65
CA ALA A 530 18.08 19.85 -5.34
C ALA A 530 16.90 19.66 -4.37
N GLY A 531 16.95 18.58 -3.59
CA GLY A 531 15.98 18.31 -2.52
C GLY A 531 15.34 16.94 -2.57
N TYR A 532 15.22 16.34 -3.75
CA TYR A 532 14.69 14.99 -3.92
C TYR A 532 15.68 14.17 -4.75
N ALA A 533 16.22 13.13 -4.15
CA ALA A 533 17.21 12.25 -4.78
C ALA A 533 16.86 10.77 -4.70
N TRP A 534 15.81 10.42 -3.97
CA TRP A 534 15.35 9.05 -3.82
C TRP A 534 14.04 8.87 -4.57
N ASN A 535 14.18 8.35 -5.80
CA ASN A 535 13.09 8.24 -6.75
C ASN A 535 12.29 6.95 -6.50
N HIS A 536 10.98 7.08 -6.36
CA HIS A 536 10.05 5.97 -6.18
C HIS A 536 8.79 6.20 -7.03
N GLY A 537 7.94 5.17 -7.19
CA GLY A 537 6.76 5.23 -8.07
C GLY A 537 6.93 4.43 -9.36
N GLY A 538 8.16 4.02 -9.70
CA GLY A 538 8.47 3.24 -10.90
C GLY A 538 8.33 1.72 -10.71
N PHE A 539 8.53 0.96 -11.80
CA PHE A 539 8.51 -0.50 -11.79
C PHE A 539 9.89 -1.11 -12.01
N GLN A 540 10.93 -0.43 -11.58
CA GLN A 540 12.29 -0.94 -11.58
C GLN A 540 12.48 -1.94 -10.43
N PRO A 541 13.34 -2.96 -10.59
CA PRO A 541 13.51 -4.01 -9.59
C PRO A 541 13.97 -3.52 -8.21
N ASP A 542 14.78 -2.49 -8.13
CA ASP A 542 15.25 -1.88 -6.88
C ASP A 542 14.13 -1.14 -6.15
N MET A 543 13.25 -0.46 -6.89
CA MET A 543 12.08 0.19 -6.33
C MET A 543 11.02 -0.81 -5.86
N GLN A 544 10.78 -1.88 -6.65
CA GLN A 544 9.73 -2.86 -6.34
C GLN A 544 10.12 -3.92 -5.32
N THR A 545 11.43 -4.16 -5.12
CA THR A 545 11.90 -5.23 -4.24
C THR A 545 12.22 -4.66 -2.87
N ILE A 546 11.38 -4.97 -1.92
CA ILE A 546 11.49 -4.59 -0.53
C ILE A 546 11.80 -5.82 0.35
N PHE A 547 11.81 -5.64 1.65
CA PHE A 547 11.83 -6.75 2.59
C PHE A 547 10.57 -6.79 3.44
N ALA A 548 10.21 -7.98 3.90
CA ALA A 548 9.32 -8.17 5.03
C ALA A 548 9.95 -9.12 6.04
N SER A 549 9.69 -8.93 7.31
CA SER A 549 10.24 -9.79 8.36
C SER A 549 9.18 -10.13 9.38
N TYR A 550 9.21 -11.39 9.82
CA TYR A 550 8.31 -11.89 10.85
C TYR A 550 9.12 -12.56 11.95
N ALA A 551 8.82 -12.23 13.21
CA ALA A 551 9.45 -12.85 14.36
C ALA A 551 8.44 -13.07 15.48
N GLY A 552 8.52 -14.19 16.20
CA GLY A 552 7.63 -14.46 17.32
C GLY A 552 6.92 -15.81 17.25
N PRO A 553 5.85 -16.00 18.06
CA PRO A 553 5.17 -17.27 18.14
C PRO A 553 4.55 -17.71 16.82
N GLY A 554 4.83 -18.95 16.44
CA GLY A 554 4.35 -19.54 15.19
C GLY A 554 5.21 -19.25 13.95
N VAL A 555 6.21 -18.39 14.06
CA VAL A 555 7.19 -18.14 13.00
C VAL A 555 8.38 -19.08 13.15
N THR A 556 8.86 -19.63 12.03
CA THR A 556 10.06 -20.47 12.02
C THR A 556 11.29 -19.61 11.83
N ALA A 557 12.20 -19.57 12.82
CA ALA A 557 13.45 -18.83 12.68
C ALA A 557 14.35 -19.49 11.61
N ARG A 558 14.58 -18.78 10.51
CA ARG A 558 15.34 -19.25 9.34
C ARG A 558 16.47 -18.30 8.92
N GLY A 559 16.58 -17.14 9.55
CA GLY A 559 17.51 -16.08 9.15
C GLY A 559 16.99 -15.28 7.96
N VAL A 560 17.54 -15.48 6.77
CA VAL A 560 17.09 -14.83 5.53
C VAL A 560 16.46 -15.87 4.60
N ASP A 561 15.33 -15.54 4.00
CA ASP A 561 14.67 -16.28 2.92
C ASP A 561 14.62 -15.37 1.68
N ASP A 562 15.36 -15.74 0.65
CA ASP A 562 15.45 -15.07 -0.65
C ASP A 562 14.67 -15.78 -1.76
N SER A 563 13.99 -16.86 -1.43
CA SER A 563 13.30 -17.74 -2.37
C SER A 563 11.79 -17.61 -2.39
N THR A 564 11.18 -17.26 -1.27
CA THR A 564 9.72 -17.12 -1.17
C THR A 564 9.28 -15.77 -1.71
N TRP A 565 8.58 -15.79 -2.83
CA TRP A 565 8.01 -14.58 -3.43
C TRP A 565 6.74 -14.15 -2.69
N THR A 566 6.69 -12.90 -2.24
CA THR A 566 5.55 -12.30 -1.54
C THR A 566 5.38 -10.84 -1.94
N ASP A 567 4.25 -10.26 -1.58
CA ASP A 567 4.04 -8.82 -1.60
C ASP A 567 3.36 -8.33 -0.32
N GLN A 568 3.20 -7.03 -0.18
CA GLN A 568 2.73 -6.40 1.05
C GLN A 568 1.32 -6.84 1.46
N VAL A 569 0.41 -7.16 0.53
CA VAL A 569 -0.93 -7.64 0.89
C VAL A 569 -0.92 -9.00 1.60
N ASP A 570 0.19 -9.73 1.55
CA ASP A 570 0.35 -11.01 2.25
C ASP A 570 0.56 -10.84 3.77
N ASN A 571 0.97 -9.65 4.22
CA ASN A 571 1.20 -9.36 5.64
C ASN A 571 -0.08 -9.57 6.47
N ARG A 572 -1.17 -8.93 6.08
CA ARG A 572 -2.45 -8.97 6.80
C ARG A 572 -2.97 -10.39 7.06
N PRO A 573 -3.20 -11.23 6.04
CA PRO A 573 -3.69 -12.59 6.27
C PRO A 573 -2.70 -13.46 7.04
N THR A 574 -1.39 -13.24 6.92
CA THR A 574 -0.37 -13.97 7.66
C THR A 574 -0.43 -13.67 9.16
N LEU A 575 -0.51 -12.39 9.55
CA LEU A 575 -0.64 -11.98 10.94
C LEU A 575 -1.95 -12.46 11.56
N LEU A 576 -3.07 -12.30 10.84
CA LEU A 576 -4.37 -12.73 11.35
C LEU A 576 -4.47 -14.26 11.51
N ALA A 577 -3.89 -15.04 10.59
CA ALA A 577 -3.84 -16.49 10.71
C ALA A 577 -3.05 -16.92 11.96
N LEU A 578 -1.91 -16.30 12.25
CA LEU A 578 -1.13 -16.54 13.46
C LEU A 578 -1.88 -16.10 14.73
N ALA A 579 -2.54 -14.96 14.68
CA ALA A 579 -3.34 -14.44 15.79
C ALA A 579 -4.66 -15.22 16.03
N GLY A 580 -5.05 -16.10 15.10
CA GLY A 580 -6.32 -16.83 15.15
C GLY A 580 -7.53 -15.93 14.87
N LEU A 581 -7.32 -14.87 14.13
CA LEU A 581 -8.32 -13.87 13.74
C LEU A 581 -8.64 -13.94 12.25
N ARG A 582 -9.64 -13.22 11.81
CA ARG A 582 -9.99 -13.06 10.39
C ARG A 582 -10.67 -11.73 10.15
N ASP A 583 -10.58 -11.24 8.94
CA ASP A 583 -11.39 -10.14 8.42
C ASP A 583 -12.81 -10.61 8.04
N ASP A 584 -13.71 -9.64 7.87
CA ASP A 584 -15.08 -9.87 7.37
C ASP A 584 -15.15 -9.79 5.83
N TYR A 585 -14.04 -9.52 5.19
CA TYR A 585 -13.85 -9.47 3.74
C TYR A 585 -12.75 -10.44 3.29
N ALA A 586 -12.72 -10.73 2.00
CA ALA A 586 -11.67 -11.52 1.37
C ALA A 586 -10.46 -10.61 1.08
N THR A 587 -9.30 -10.96 1.60
CA THR A 587 -8.03 -10.29 1.25
C THR A 587 -7.53 -10.75 -0.13
N ASP A 588 -6.70 -9.92 -0.78
CA ASP A 588 -5.98 -10.26 -2.01
C ASP A 588 -4.64 -10.95 -1.70
N GLY A 589 -4.20 -10.85 -0.46
CA GLY A 589 -3.04 -11.56 0.05
C GLY A 589 -3.33 -13.02 0.42
N ARG A 590 -2.26 -13.78 0.58
CA ARG A 590 -2.27 -15.16 1.08
C ARG A 590 -1.56 -15.28 2.41
N VAL A 591 -1.84 -16.36 3.15
CA VAL A 591 -1.01 -16.73 4.29
C VAL A 591 0.32 -17.28 3.79
N VAL A 592 1.44 -16.70 4.22
CA VAL A 592 2.80 -17.12 3.83
C VAL A 592 3.20 -18.35 4.65
N THR A 593 2.69 -19.51 4.24
CA THR A 593 2.85 -20.77 4.98
C THR A 593 4.28 -21.26 5.04
N GLU A 594 5.13 -20.86 4.10
CA GLU A 594 6.53 -21.25 3.95
C GLU A 594 7.39 -20.91 5.17
N ILE A 595 7.06 -19.82 5.86
CA ILE A 595 7.83 -19.31 7.00
C ILE A 595 7.23 -19.68 8.36
N LEU A 596 6.11 -20.38 8.39
CA LEU A 596 5.34 -20.62 9.62
C LEU A 596 5.51 -22.05 10.13
N ASP A 597 5.44 -22.23 11.46
CA ASP A 597 5.35 -23.56 12.07
C ASP A 597 3.99 -24.18 11.67
N PRO A 598 3.97 -25.35 11.03
CA PRO A 598 2.73 -26.01 10.67
C PRO A 598 1.77 -26.26 11.84
N LYS A 599 2.26 -26.26 13.09
CA LYS A 599 1.44 -26.42 14.29
C LYS A 599 0.68 -25.13 14.66
N ALA A 600 1.19 -23.99 14.24
CA ALA A 600 0.54 -22.70 14.47
C ALA A 600 -0.58 -22.40 13.46
N LEU A 601 -0.69 -23.20 12.40
CA LEU A 601 -1.64 -23.02 11.32
C LEU A 601 -2.84 -23.96 11.42
N PRO A 602 -3.99 -23.59 10.85
CA PRO A 602 -5.10 -24.51 10.64
C PRO A 602 -4.65 -25.76 9.88
N ALA A 603 -5.15 -26.93 10.30
CA ALA A 603 -4.79 -28.20 9.67
C ALA A 603 -5.17 -28.28 8.18
N THR A 604 -6.12 -27.49 7.75
CA THR A 604 -6.56 -27.33 6.34
C THR A 604 -5.52 -26.65 5.46
N LEU A 605 -4.69 -25.77 6.04
CA LEU A 605 -3.52 -25.19 5.39
C LEU A 605 -2.30 -26.10 5.51
N SER A 606 -1.92 -26.48 6.73
CA SER A 606 -0.64 -27.13 7.01
C SER A 606 -0.50 -28.57 6.48
N ARG A 607 -1.61 -29.25 6.15
CA ARG A 607 -1.57 -30.63 5.65
C ARG A 607 -1.60 -30.76 4.13
N ASN A 608 -2.00 -29.75 3.39
CA ASN A 608 -2.03 -29.78 1.93
C ASN A 608 -0.79 -29.09 1.36
N LYS A 609 0.21 -29.87 0.98
CA LYS A 609 1.47 -29.36 0.44
C LYS A 609 1.35 -28.64 -0.90
N GLU A 610 0.24 -28.80 -1.63
CA GLU A 610 0.03 -28.13 -2.89
C GLU A 610 -0.43 -26.65 -2.71
N LEU A 611 -0.83 -26.26 -1.50
CA LEU A 611 -1.28 -24.89 -1.25
C LEU A 611 -0.11 -23.89 -1.24
N GLU A 612 1.09 -24.32 -0.84
CA GLU A 612 2.29 -23.48 -0.89
C GLU A 612 2.66 -23.10 -2.32
N PRO A 613 2.91 -24.02 -3.28
CA PRO A 613 3.17 -23.66 -4.67
C PRO A 613 1.98 -22.98 -5.34
N LEU A 614 0.74 -23.33 -4.96
CA LEU A 614 -0.45 -22.65 -5.47
C LEU A 614 -0.46 -21.16 -5.02
N GLY A 615 -0.12 -20.90 -3.77
CA GLY A 615 -0.03 -19.54 -3.24
C GLY A 615 1.03 -18.70 -3.93
N GLN A 616 2.20 -19.27 -4.22
CA GLN A 616 3.24 -18.56 -4.97
C GLN A 616 2.80 -18.25 -6.42
N LEU A 617 2.19 -19.21 -7.10
CA LEU A 617 1.65 -18.99 -8.44
C LEU A 617 0.51 -17.98 -8.45
N TYR A 618 -0.31 -17.94 -7.40
CA TYR A 618 -1.35 -16.94 -7.24
C TYR A 618 -0.77 -15.53 -7.26
N LYS A 619 0.33 -15.31 -6.55
CA LYS A 619 1.02 -14.01 -6.54
C LYS A 619 1.62 -13.66 -7.91
N GLN A 620 2.25 -14.62 -8.59
CA GLN A 620 2.73 -14.41 -9.97
C GLN A 620 1.62 -14.07 -10.96
N LEU A 621 0.39 -14.49 -10.66
CA LEU A 621 -0.78 -14.21 -11.48
C LEU A 621 -1.44 -12.86 -11.16
N THR A 622 -1.42 -12.43 -9.90
CA THR A 622 -2.24 -11.31 -9.42
C THR A 622 -1.47 -10.04 -9.08
N ALA A 623 -0.23 -10.14 -8.61
CA ALA A 623 0.53 -8.96 -8.21
C ALA A 623 0.94 -8.08 -9.40
N ALA A 624 0.96 -6.77 -9.20
CA ALA A 624 1.42 -5.80 -10.21
C ALA A 624 2.90 -5.99 -10.61
N SER A 625 3.72 -6.47 -9.68
CA SER A 625 5.12 -6.88 -9.91
C SER A 625 5.28 -8.36 -10.30
N GLY A 626 4.19 -9.11 -10.44
CA GLY A 626 4.20 -10.52 -10.81
C GLY A 626 4.49 -10.78 -12.28
N GLN A 627 4.80 -12.04 -12.61
CA GLN A 627 5.13 -12.44 -13.99
C GLN A 627 4.04 -12.08 -14.99
N PHE A 628 2.75 -12.28 -14.62
CA PHE A 628 1.63 -11.98 -15.52
C PHE A 628 1.60 -10.49 -15.89
N ALA A 629 1.68 -9.62 -14.93
CA ALA A 629 1.67 -8.17 -15.12
C ALA A 629 2.88 -7.70 -15.94
N ALA A 630 4.08 -8.22 -15.65
CA ALA A 630 5.28 -7.89 -16.43
C ALA A 630 5.16 -8.26 -17.91
N ASP A 631 4.57 -9.44 -18.22
CA ASP A 631 4.35 -9.89 -19.59
C ASP A 631 3.23 -9.08 -20.29
N THR A 632 2.11 -8.81 -19.61
CA THR A 632 0.99 -8.04 -20.18
C THR A 632 1.37 -6.57 -20.38
N LEU A 633 2.14 -5.96 -19.49
CA LEU A 633 2.66 -4.59 -19.65
C LEU A 633 3.59 -4.47 -20.89
N ALA A 634 4.37 -5.51 -21.19
CA ALA A 634 5.14 -5.53 -22.42
C ALA A 634 4.24 -5.60 -23.67
N ILE A 635 3.14 -6.36 -23.62
CA ILE A 635 2.13 -6.43 -24.70
C ILE A 635 1.42 -5.08 -24.85
N SER A 636 0.97 -4.48 -23.75
CA SER A 636 0.34 -3.16 -23.73
C SER A 636 1.23 -2.08 -24.31
N THR A 637 2.53 -2.08 -23.95
CA THR A 637 3.50 -1.15 -24.52
C THR A 637 3.57 -1.28 -26.05
N LYS A 638 3.58 -2.52 -26.59
CA LYS A 638 3.53 -2.77 -28.03
C LYS A 638 2.22 -2.28 -28.64
N ALA A 639 1.09 -2.52 -27.95
CA ALA A 639 -0.24 -2.09 -28.42
C ALA A 639 -0.30 -0.56 -28.51
N VAL A 640 -0.02 0.13 -27.39
CA VAL A 640 -0.13 1.59 -27.27
C VAL A 640 0.80 2.32 -28.25
N SER A 641 2.01 1.80 -28.46
CA SER A 641 3.00 2.39 -29.39
C SER A 641 2.77 2.05 -30.86
N SER A 642 1.87 1.11 -31.17
CA SER A 642 1.65 0.58 -32.54
C SER A 642 0.73 1.45 -33.38
N GLY A 643 0.64 1.09 -34.67
CA GLY A 643 -0.34 1.63 -35.61
C GLY A 643 0.02 3.02 -36.15
N SER A 644 -0.97 3.64 -36.78
CA SER A 644 -0.90 4.97 -37.37
C SER A 644 -2.29 5.60 -37.36
N ALA A 645 -2.37 6.87 -37.76
CA ALA A 645 -3.66 7.57 -37.86
C ALA A 645 -4.66 6.90 -38.84
N SER A 646 -4.17 6.06 -39.77
CA SER A 646 -4.98 5.39 -40.79
C SER A 646 -5.12 3.87 -40.58
N ASP A 647 -4.34 3.28 -39.69
CA ASP A 647 -4.35 1.83 -39.42
C ASP A 647 -3.99 1.55 -37.95
N ASP A 648 -4.99 1.18 -37.16
CA ASP A 648 -4.87 0.86 -35.75
C ASP A 648 -5.19 -0.62 -35.48
N SER A 649 -5.13 -1.47 -36.51
CA SER A 649 -5.51 -2.89 -36.43
C SER A 649 -4.63 -3.68 -35.46
N THR A 650 -3.32 -3.38 -35.39
CA THR A 650 -2.38 -4.02 -34.46
C THR A 650 -2.76 -3.73 -33.02
N TYR A 651 -3.05 -2.46 -32.69
CA TYR A 651 -3.54 -2.08 -31.36
C TYR A 651 -4.79 -2.86 -30.98
N GLN A 652 -5.81 -2.85 -31.86
CA GLN A 652 -7.06 -3.53 -31.58
C GLN A 652 -6.87 -5.05 -31.36
N GLN A 653 -5.96 -5.68 -32.11
CA GLN A 653 -5.66 -7.10 -31.98
C GLN A 653 -4.99 -7.40 -30.64
N LEU A 654 -3.99 -6.62 -30.23
CA LEU A 654 -3.26 -6.80 -28.97
C LEU A 654 -4.15 -6.52 -27.77
N GLU A 655 -4.97 -5.48 -27.82
CA GLU A 655 -5.93 -5.14 -26.78
C GLU A 655 -7.02 -6.21 -26.60
N ALA A 656 -7.48 -6.82 -27.68
CA ALA A 656 -8.40 -7.95 -27.59
C ALA A 656 -7.74 -9.17 -26.92
N ALA A 657 -6.45 -9.39 -27.19
CA ALA A 657 -5.70 -10.47 -26.55
C ALA A 657 -5.45 -10.18 -25.06
N LEU A 658 -5.09 -8.94 -24.69
CA LEU A 658 -4.96 -8.49 -23.28
C LEU A 658 -6.26 -8.67 -22.52
N THR A 659 -7.39 -8.22 -23.10
CA THR A 659 -8.71 -8.39 -22.49
C THR A 659 -9.05 -9.87 -22.27
N ALA A 660 -8.68 -10.75 -23.19
CA ALA A 660 -8.92 -12.19 -23.04
C ALA A 660 -8.04 -12.80 -21.93
N LEU A 661 -6.78 -12.38 -21.82
CA LEU A 661 -5.87 -12.79 -20.76
C LEU A 661 -6.35 -12.30 -19.38
N ASP A 662 -6.78 -11.04 -19.29
CA ASP A 662 -7.31 -10.43 -18.06
C ASP A 662 -8.56 -11.17 -17.56
N ASN A 663 -9.52 -11.42 -18.43
CA ASN A 663 -10.72 -12.20 -18.07
C ASN A 663 -10.39 -13.62 -17.57
N ALA A 664 -9.38 -14.27 -18.17
CA ALA A 664 -8.95 -15.59 -17.74
C ALA A 664 -8.22 -15.53 -16.38
N ARG A 665 -7.43 -14.47 -16.15
CA ARG A 665 -6.79 -14.18 -14.87
C ARG A 665 -7.81 -13.97 -13.77
N ASP A 666 -8.79 -13.09 -13.99
CA ASP A 666 -9.82 -12.76 -13.00
C ASP A 666 -10.61 -13.99 -12.55
N GLN A 667 -11.01 -14.83 -13.51
CA GLN A 667 -11.71 -16.08 -13.18
C GLN A 667 -10.83 -17.04 -12.37
N LEU A 668 -9.59 -17.22 -12.77
CA LEU A 668 -8.69 -18.18 -12.15
C LEU A 668 -8.23 -17.70 -10.77
N SER A 669 -7.90 -16.41 -10.62
CA SER A 669 -7.51 -15.80 -9.35
C SER A 669 -8.64 -15.89 -8.32
N ALA A 670 -9.89 -15.67 -8.71
CA ALA A 670 -11.04 -15.84 -7.83
C ALA A 670 -11.20 -17.28 -7.32
N GLU A 671 -11.00 -18.29 -8.18
CA GLU A 671 -11.03 -19.70 -7.77
C GLU A 671 -9.91 -20.03 -6.78
N ILE A 672 -8.70 -19.52 -7.02
CA ILE A 672 -7.52 -19.73 -6.14
C ILE A 672 -7.72 -19.02 -4.81
N SER A 673 -8.07 -17.74 -4.82
CA SER A 673 -8.33 -16.96 -3.60
C SER A 673 -9.38 -17.63 -2.72
N GLN A 674 -10.50 -18.08 -3.30
CA GLN A 674 -11.52 -18.82 -2.56
C GLN A 674 -10.98 -20.12 -1.92
N ALA A 675 -10.08 -20.82 -2.60
CA ALA A 675 -9.46 -22.03 -2.08
C ALA A 675 -8.52 -21.72 -0.91
N LEU A 676 -7.66 -20.69 -1.05
CA LEU A 676 -6.68 -20.28 -0.03
C LEU A 676 -7.38 -19.72 1.21
N ILE A 677 -8.33 -18.80 1.06
CA ILE A 677 -9.13 -18.23 2.16
C ILE A 677 -9.95 -19.33 2.84
N GLY A 678 -10.58 -20.21 2.06
CA GLY A 678 -11.32 -21.34 2.60
C GLY A 678 -10.45 -22.26 3.47
N ALA A 679 -9.23 -22.53 3.06
CA ALA A 679 -8.28 -23.35 3.81
C ALA A 679 -7.76 -22.61 5.06
N GLY A 680 -7.45 -21.31 4.94
CA GLY A 680 -6.82 -20.51 6.00
C GLY A 680 -7.79 -20.09 7.11
N PHE A 681 -8.97 -19.65 6.75
CA PHE A 681 -9.86 -18.95 7.67
C PHE A 681 -11.22 -19.61 7.89
N GLU A 682 -11.64 -20.51 6.99
CA GLU A 682 -12.94 -21.18 7.06
C GLU A 682 -12.83 -22.67 7.36
N HIS A 683 -11.63 -23.17 7.57
CA HIS A 683 -11.32 -24.59 7.84
C HIS A 683 -11.87 -25.54 6.76
N ARG A 684 -12.02 -25.07 5.50
CA ARG A 684 -12.45 -25.88 4.37
C ARG A 684 -11.24 -26.54 3.70
N PRO A 685 -11.15 -27.89 3.67
CA PRO A 685 -10.04 -28.54 3.01
C PRO A 685 -10.12 -28.38 1.49
N VAL A 686 -8.99 -28.10 0.86
CA VAL A 686 -8.86 -28.10 -0.60
C VAL A 686 -8.47 -29.51 -1.05
N PRO A 687 -9.24 -30.20 -1.93
CA PRO A 687 -8.85 -31.50 -2.47
C PRO A 687 -7.54 -31.38 -3.24
N HIS A 688 -6.66 -32.38 -3.13
CA HIS A 688 -5.39 -32.43 -3.86
C HIS A 688 -5.58 -32.25 -5.38
N SER A 689 -6.54 -32.95 -5.98
CA SER A 689 -6.82 -32.81 -7.42
C SER A 689 -7.26 -31.39 -7.83
N THR A 690 -7.98 -30.68 -6.95
CA THR A 690 -8.36 -29.29 -7.18
C THR A 690 -7.12 -28.39 -7.16
N ALA A 691 -6.27 -28.52 -6.15
CA ALA A 691 -5.05 -27.73 -6.06
C ALA A 691 -4.12 -27.95 -7.26
N VAL A 692 -3.90 -29.22 -7.65
CA VAL A 692 -3.11 -29.56 -8.85
C VAL A 692 -3.69 -28.94 -10.12
N SER A 693 -5.01 -29.05 -10.31
CA SER A 693 -5.66 -28.45 -11.49
C SER A 693 -5.53 -26.93 -11.53
N LEU A 694 -5.62 -26.25 -10.39
CA LEU A 694 -5.40 -24.79 -10.30
C LEU A 694 -3.96 -24.43 -10.63
N ILE A 695 -2.99 -25.18 -10.13
CA ILE A 695 -1.56 -24.99 -10.44
C ILE A 695 -1.32 -25.12 -11.95
N GLU A 696 -1.79 -26.20 -12.57
CA GLU A 696 -1.59 -26.46 -14.02
C GLU A 696 -2.23 -25.34 -14.87
N ARG A 697 -3.44 -24.92 -14.54
CA ARG A 697 -4.13 -23.83 -15.24
C ARG A 697 -3.40 -22.50 -15.12
N THR A 698 -2.88 -22.21 -13.94
CA THR A 698 -2.11 -20.95 -13.69
C THR A 698 -0.82 -20.96 -14.49
N GLN A 699 -0.05 -22.05 -14.45
CA GLN A 699 1.18 -22.18 -15.23
C GLN A 699 0.93 -22.04 -16.72
N HIS A 700 -0.18 -22.60 -17.23
CA HIS A 700 -0.57 -22.48 -18.63
C HIS A 700 -0.91 -21.02 -19.00
N LEU A 701 -1.63 -20.30 -18.12
CA LEU A 701 -2.00 -18.90 -18.39
C LEU A 701 -0.77 -18.00 -18.38
N LEU A 702 0.13 -18.16 -17.40
CA LEU A 702 1.41 -17.44 -17.35
C LEU A 702 2.26 -17.70 -18.62
N ALA A 703 2.37 -18.97 -19.05
CA ALA A 703 3.10 -19.31 -20.27
C ALA A 703 2.48 -18.71 -21.53
N ASN A 704 1.14 -18.59 -21.59
CA ASN A 704 0.45 -17.93 -22.72
C ASN A 704 0.76 -16.43 -22.76
N ALA A 705 0.68 -15.73 -21.61
CA ALA A 705 1.03 -14.31 -21.52
C ALA A 705 2.49 -14.09 -21.94
N HIS A 706 3.41 -14.91 -21.42
CA HIS A 706 4.82 -14.85 -21.78
C HIS A 706 5.05 -15.07 -23.28
N SER A 707 4.45 -16.07 -23.87
CA SER A 707 4.58 -16.33 -25.30
C SER A 707 4.11 -15.16 -26.18
N LEU A 708 3.02 -14.50 -25.76
CA LEU A 708 2.51 -13.34 -26.47
C LEU A 708 3.39 -12.09 -26.26
N SER A 709 3.99 -11.92 -25.07
CA SER A 709 4.90 -10.82 -24.82
C SER A 709 6.17 -10.89 -25.67
N GLN A 710 6.61 -12.09 -26.07
CA GLN A 710 7.79 -12.30 -26.92
C GLN A 710 7.48 -12.21 -28.43
N SER A 711 6.21 -12.32 -28.85
CA SER A 711 5.81 -12.25 -30.28
C SER A 711 5.72 -10.80 -30.76
#